data_e1fcbbbb32116ab599ed5f49523a8831
#
_entry.id   e1fcbbbb32116ab599ed5f49523a8831
#
_cell.length_a   1.000
_cell.length_b   1.000
_cell.length_c   1.000
_cell.angle_alpha   90.00
_cell.angle_beta   90.00
_cell.angle_gamma   90.00
#
_symmetry.space_group_name_H-M   'P 1'
#
loop_
_entity.id
_entity.type
_entity.pdbx_description
1 polymer ?
#
loop_
_entity_poly.entity_id
_entity_poly.type
_entity_poly.pdbx_seq_one_letter_code
_entity_poly.pdbx_strand_id
1 'polypeptide(L)'
;GSQAAKPGDFTVGKGTFLLDGKPFVVKAAELHYPRIPKAYWDQRIKMCKALGMNTICMYVFWNIHEQKEGQFDFTGNNDIAAFVRQAQKNGMYVIVRPGPYVCAEWEMGGLPWWLLKKKDIKLRERDPYFMERVKIFEKKVAEQLAPLTIQRGGPIIMVQVENEYGSYGTDKPYVSAIRDMLKDNWYQNGRGPALFQCDWASNFERNGLDDLVWTMNFGTGANIDQQFRRLGELRPDAPKMCSEFWSGWFDKWGARHETRDAKDMVAGLDEMLSKGISFSLYMTHGGTSFGHWAGANSPGFAPDVTSYDYDAPINEYGQTTPKYFELRQMMQKYTQGKMPNVPKAAAPTMNVAKFTLDQYATIGSGIDSTATSVTPLTFEDMDFGWGSMIYRTALPEAPAGAVLTIDGAHDYVQVYLNKKYVGKIDRVKNERSLVMPATKKGDKLTVLVEAMGRINFGRAIKDFKGIVGNVTLSAAVDGDDVVWTLKDWEQSRIPDTYADAVRALSGKNKMGQQDRLNTKAGYYRGYFNLKKTGDTFLNFEKWGKGLVYVNGHAVGRFWRIGPQQTLYVPGCWLKKGRNEVIVLDVVGPKETTVWGEDKPELNKLQLEESNKHNNIGDKPDLNSSTPVFAGQMKAGNGWQTVKFDKAATGRYLAIEVSSNQSGKALSAIAEVYVQDAQGKRISRDAWKTKYADSEDDNGNHTGDKAFDLQESTYWQTENGAALPHLLVIDLGQQQTVTALEYLPRAEQGAPGSIKDCKVFVY
;
A
#
# COMPACT_ATOMS: atom_id res chain seq x y z
N GLY A 1 19.58 -19.48 -33.87
CA GLY A 1 20.41 -18.84 -32.90
C GLY A 1 20.10 -17.34 -32.84
N SER A 2 19.57 -16.88 -31.72
CA SER A 2 19.36 -15.46 -31.53
C SER A 2 20.70 -14.74 -31.51
N GLN A 3 20.92 -13.83 -32.42
CA GLN A 3 22.06 -12.91 -32.33
C GLN A 3 21.88 -12.07 -31.05
N ALA A 4 22.91 -11.99 -30.22
CA ALA A 4 22.94 -11.05 -29.11
C ALA A 4 22.75 -9.63 -29.67
N ALA A 5 21.84 -8.86 -29.08
CA ALA A 5 21.66 -7.47 -29.46
C ALA A 5 22.97 -6.71 -29.26
N LYS A 6 23.29 -5.79 -30.18
CA LYS A 6 24.48 -4.97 -30.07
C LYS A 6 24.42 -4.12 -28.79
N PRO A 7 25.53 -3.99 -28.06
CA PRO A 7 25.58 -3.03 -26.95
C PRO A 7 25.19 -1.63 -27.42
N GLY A 8 24.39 -0.97 -26.60
CA GLY A 8 23.98 0.41 -26.79
C GLY A 8 24.43 1.29 -25.65
N ASP A 9 24.04 2.54 -25.66
CA ASP A 9 24.31 3.47 -24.60
C ASP A 9 23.11 4.37 -24.31
N PHE A 10 22.93 4.69 -23.03
CA PHE A 10 21.89 5.61 -22.56
C PHE A 10 22.52 6.56 -21.57
N THR A 11 22.51 7.84 -21.89
CA THR A 11 23.20 8.86 -21.12
C THR A 11 22.33 10.08 -20.90
N VAL A 12 22.76 10.95 -20.00
CA VAL A 12 22.11 12.23 -19.73
C VAL A 12 22.79 13.32 -20.56
N GLY A 13 22.01 13.96 -21.42
CA GLY A 13 22.46 15.11 -22.19
C GLY A 13 21.99 16.42 -21.55
N LYS A 14 22.18 17.52 -22.26
CA LYS A 14 21.73 18.83 -21.82
C LYS A 14 20.21 18.96 -22.02
N GLY A 15 19.48 18.89 -20.91
CA GLY A 15 18.03 19.00 -20.92
C GLY A 15 17.26 17.82 -21.50
N THR A 16 17.95 16.70 -21.80
CA THR A 16 17.34 15.53 -22.42
C THR A 16 18.11 14.26 -22.08
N PHE A 17 17.47 13.10 -22.26
CA PHE A 17 18.18 11.83 -22.31
C PHE A 17 18.70 11.55 -23.72
N LEU A 18 19.76 10.80 -23.81
CA LEU A 18 20.37 10.39 -25.08
C LEU A 18 20.42 8.87 -25.19
N LEU A 19 19.87 8.35 -26.27
CA LEU A 19 19.97 6.95 -26.64
C LEU A 19 20.94 6.84 -27.85
N ASP A 20 22.06 6.19 -27.64
CA ASP A 20 23.13 6.11 -28.62
C ASP A 20 23.52 7.51 -29.19
N GLY A 21 23.57 8.49 -28.27
CA GLY A 21 23.93 9.89 -28.59
C GLY A 21 22.82 10.74 -29.16
N LYS A 22 21.61 10.18 -29.37
CA LYS A 22 20.47 10.91 -29.95
C LYS A 22 19.45 11.24 -28.86
N PRO A 23 18.79 12.42 -28.92
CA PRO A 23 17.73 12.76 -27.98
C PRO A 23 16.64 11.68 -27.91
N PHE A 24 16.25 11.32 -26.71
CA PHE A 24 15.27 10.27 -26.46
C PHE A 24 14.32 10.67 -25.34
N VAL A 25 13.01 10.61 -25.63
CA VAL A 25 11.96 10.81 -24.63
C VAL A 25 11.50 9.45 -24.14
N VAL A 26 11.61 9.19 -22.85
CA VAL A 26 11.14 7.95 -22.23
C VAL A 26 9.63 8.03 -22.11
N LYS A 27 8.93 7.09 -22.74
CA LYS A 27 7.48 6.89 -22.64
C LYS A 27 7.27 5.52 -22.00
N ALA A 28 7.28 5.48 -20.68
CA ALA A 28 7.27 4.22 -19.94
C ALA A 28 5.89 3.84 -19.45
N ALA A 29 5.65 2.54 -19.40
CA ALA A 29 4.47 1.92 -18.83
C ALA A 29 4.88 1.10 -17.62
N GLU A 30 4.32 1.42 -16.42
CA GLU A 30 4.59 0.66 -15.21
C GLU A 30 3.78 -0.63 -15.20
N LEU A 31 4.47 -1.76 -15.10
CA LEU A 31 3.92 -3.11 -14.94
C LEU A 31 4.64 -3.82 -13.80
N HIS A 32 3.91 -4.62 -13.02
CA HIS A 32 4.46 -5.40 -11.92
C HIS A 32 4.34 -6.90 -12.21
N TYR A 33 5.46 -7.58 -12.44
CA TYR A 33 5.48 -9.00 -12.82
C TYR A 33 4.75 -9.91 -11.81
N PRO A 34 4.80 -9.68 -10.48
CA PRO A 34 4.10 -10.58 -9.56
C PRO A 34 2.58 -10.37 -9.57
N ARG A 35 2.11 -9.28 -10.15
CA ARG A 35 0.69 -8.95 -10.27
C ARG A 35 0.07 -9.43 -11.56
N ILE A 36 0.84 -10.10 -12.42
CA ILE A 36 0.41 -10.62 -13.72
C ILE A 36 0.84 -12.07 -13.81
N PRO A 37 -0.06 -13.03 -14.13
CA PRO A 37 0.37 -14.41 -14.37
C PRO A 37 1.43 -14.46 -15.48
N LYS A 38 2.48 -15.25 -15.30
CA LYS A 38 3.58 -15.33 -16.27
C LYS A 38 3.10 -15.56 -17.71
N ALA A 39 2.11 -16.42 -17.88
CA ALA A 39 1.55 -16.72 -19.20
C ALA A 39 0.93 -15.49 -19.89
N TYR A 40 0.61 -14.44 -19.14
CA TYR A 40 -0.01 -13.22 -19.66
C TYR A 40 0.94 -12.03 -19.76
N TRP A 41 2.22 -12.17 -19.37
CA TRP A 41 3.20 -11.08 -19.43
C TRP A 41 3.33 -10.50 -20.85
N ASP A 42 3.48 -11.38 -21.84
CA ASP A 42 3.67 -10.95 -23.24
C ASP A 42 2.49 -10.12 -23.76
N GLN A 43 1.28 -10.57 -23.47
CA GLN A 43 0.06 -9.86 -23.89
C GLN A 43 -0.03 -8.47 -23.26
N ARG A 44 0.28 -8.35 -21.97
CA ARG A 44 0.28 -7.05 -21.25
C ARG A 44 1.33 -6.10 -21.81
N ILE A 45 2.52 -6.60 -22.09
CA ILE A 45 3.62 -5.81 -22.69
C ILE A 45 3.21 -5.33 -24.08
N LYS A 46 2.62 -6.21 -24.91
CA LYS A 46 2.13 -5.84 -26.23
C LYS A 46 1.03 -4.76 -26.18
N MET A 47 0.16 -4.80 -25.18
CA MET A 47 -0.84 -3.75 -24.97
C MET A 47 -0.20 -2.39 -24.66
N CYS A 48 0.89 -2.38 -23.90
CA CYS A 48 1.65 -1.16 -23.62
C CYS A 48 2.32 -0.63 -24.88
N LYS A 49 2.90 -1.49 -25.68
CA LYS A 49 3.51 -1.12 -26.97
C LYS A 49 2.47 -0.50 -27.91
N ALA A 50 1.28 -1.09 -27.95
CA ALA A 50 0.18 -0.58 -28.78
C ALA A 50 -0.34 0.78 -28.33
N LEU A 51 -0.05 1.20 -27.08
CA LEU A 51 -0.31 2.57 -26.60
C LEU A 51 0.72 3.59 -27.11
N GLY A 52 1.81 3.16 -27.75
CA GLY A 52 2.90 4.04 -28.14
C GLY A 52 3.99 4.17 -27.09
N MET A 53 3.98 3.35 -26.04
CA MET A 53 5.05 3.30 -25.06
C MET A 53 6.30 2.69 -25.66
N ASN A 54 7.47 3.12 -25.23
CA ASN A 54 8.76 2.60 -25.68
C ASN A 54 9.55 1.89 -24.56
N THR A 55 9.05 1.93 -23.33
CA THR A 55 9.75 1.44 -22.16
C THR A 55 8.76 0.78 -21.20
N ILE A 56 9.20 -0.30 -20.55
CA ILE A 56 8.50 -0.91 -19.42
C ILE A 56 9.24 -0.52 -18.15
N CYS A 57 8.51 -0.01 -17.17
CA CYS A 57 9.04 0.29 -15.83
C CYS A 57 8.56 -0.77 -14.85
N MET A 58 9.46 -1.30 -14.04
CA MET A 58 9.15 -2.36 -13.09
C MET A 58 9.86 -2.15 -11.76
N TYR A 59 9.18 -2.48 -10.67
CA TYR A 59 9.83 -2.71 -9.38
C TYR A 59 10.43 -4.12 -9.32
N VAL A 60 11.34 -4.34 -8.38
CA VAL A 60 11.71 -5.67 -7.91
C VAL A 60 11.25 -5.78 -6.45
N PHE A 61 10.43 -6.77 -6.16
CA PHE A 61 9.79 -6.95 -4.86
C PHE A 61 10.60 -7.92 -4.01
N TRP A 62 11.42 -7.42 -3.11
CA TRP A 62 12.35 -8.22 -2.32
C TRP A 62 11.67 -9.41 -1.63
N ASN A 63 10.54 -9.15 -0.95
CA ASN A 63 9.91 -10.17 -0.10
C ASN A 63 9.28 -11.35 -0.85
N ILE A 64 9.00 -11.23 -2.16
CA ILE A 64 8.54 -12.38 -2.93
C ILE A 64 9.70 -13.29 -3.36
N HIS A 65 10.90 -12.75 -3.44
CA HIS A 65 12.10 -13.48 -3.83
C HIS A 65 12.82 -14.13 -2.65
N GLU A 66 12.73 -13.51 -1.47
CA GLU A 66 13.37 -14.01 -0.24
C GLU A 66 12.32 -14.11 0.87
N GLN A 67 11.39 -15.07 0.73
CA GLN A 67 10.32 -15.28 1.70
C GLN A 67 10.84 -15.86 3.02
N LYS A 68 11.95 -16.57 2.98
CA LYS A 68 12.73 -16.99 4.14
C LYS A 68 14.16 -16.46 3.99
N GLU A 69 14.73 -15.97 5.09
CA GLU A 69 16.06 -15.39 5.09
C GLU A 69 17.09 -16.34 4.47
N GLY A 70 17.82 -15.86 3.48
CA GLY A 70 18.85 -16.61 2.80
C GLY A 70 18.37 -17.54 1.69
N GLN A 71 17.06 -17.67 1.46
CA GLN A 71 16.49 -18.52 0.43
C GLN A 71 15.86 -17.67 -0.67
N PHE A 72 16.48 -17.67 -1.84
CA PHE A 72 16.04 -16.85 -2.98
C PHE A 72 15.32 -17.68 -4.03
N ASP A 73 14.26 -17.11 -4.61
CA ASP A 73 13.49 -17.71 -5.70
C ASP A 73 13.37 -16.71 -6.85
N PHE A 74 13.96 -17.05 -7.99
CA PHE A 74 13.85 -16.31 -9.25
C PHE A 74 13.26 -17.20 -10.34
N THR A 75 12.42 -18.18 -9.98
CA THR A 75 11.80 -19.12 -10.92
C THR A 75 10.32 -18.79 -11.17
N GLY A 76 9.76 -19.32 -12.27
CA GLY A 76 8.36 -19.18 -12.59
C GLY A 76 7.93 -17.72 -12.69
N ASN A 77 6.91 -17.34 -11.93
CA ASN A 77 6.41 -15.96 -11.90
C ASN A 77 7.41 -14.98 -11.27
N ASN A 78 8.43 -15.48 -10.58
CA ASN A 78 9.50 -14.69 -9.97
C ASN A 78 10.74 -14.56 -10.85
N ASP A 79 10.70 -15.03 -12.09
CA ASP A 79 11.82 -14.96 -13.04
C ASP A 79 11.89 -13.56 -13.65
N ILE A 80 12.54 -12.64 -12.95
CA ILE A 80 12.66 -11.24 -13.36
C ILE A 80 13.45 -11.07 -14.66
N ALA A 81 14.46 -11.92 -14.89
CA ALA A 81 15.21 -11.89 -16.13
C ALA A 81 14.33 -12.24 -17.33
N ALA A 82 13.46 -13.25 -17.18
CA ALA A 82 12.50 -13.61 -18.22
C ALA A 82 11.55 -12.48 -18.55
N PHE A 83 11.08 -11.75 -17.53
CA PHE A 83 10.19 -10.59 -17.72
C PHE A 83 10.91 -9.50 -18.54
N VAL A 84 12.13 -9.17 -18.18
CA VAL A 84 12.95 -8.16 -18.88
C VAL A 84 13.23 -8.59 -20.33
N ARG A 85 13.59 -9.87 -20.56
CA ARG A 85 13.80 -10.39 -21.91
C ARG A 85 12.55 -10.33 -22.76
N GLN A 86 11.39 -10.54 -22.16
CA GLN A 86 10.11 -10.47 -22.86
C GLN A 86 9.79 -9.02 -23.31
N ALA A 87 10.14 -8.04 -22.49
CA ALA A 87 10.05 -6.63 -22.88
C ALA A 87 10.97 -6.34 -24.08
N GLN A 88 12.23 -6.80 -24.02
CA GLN A 88 13.17 -6.63 -25.11
C GLN A 88 12.68 -7.28 -26.41
N LYS A 89 12.13 -8.49 -26.31
CA LYS A 89 11.57 -9.20 -27.48
C LYS A 89 10.46 -8.42 -28.16
N ASN A 90 9.74 -7.61 -27.41
CA ASN A 90 8.70 -6.71 -27.93
C ASN A 90 9.24 -5.32 -28.33
N GLY A 91 10.56 -5.14 -28.37
CA GLY A 91 11.19 -3.90 -28.78
C GLY A 91 11.08 -2.78 -27.74
N MET A 92 10.91 -3.12 -26.46
CA MET A 92 10.76 -2.17 -25.38
C MET A 92 12.07 -2.06 -24.57
N TYR A 93 12.41 -0.85 -24.15
CA TYR A 93 13.44 -0.63 -23.13
C TYR A 93 12.85 -0.92 -21.76
N VAL A 94 13.71 -0.99 -20.73
CA VAL A 94 13.27 -1.30 -19.37
C VAL A 94 13.92 -0.35 -18.37
N ILE A 95 13.12 0.09 -17.41
CA ILE A 95 13.56 0.79 -16.20
C ILE A 95 13.34 -0.16 -15.04
N VAL A 96 14.38 -0.39 -14.23
CA VAL A 96 14.32 -1.27 -13.05
C VAL A 96 14.36 -0.42 -11.79
N ARG A 97 13.44 -0.70 -10.86
CA ARG A 97 13.34 -0.03 -9.57
C ARG A 97 13.53 -1.09 -8.47
N PRO A 98 14.80 -1.40 -8.11
CA PRO A 98 15.10 -2.55 -7.23
C PRO A 98 14.96 -2.27 -5.74
N GLY A 99 14.52 -1.10 -5.35
CA GLY A 99 14.29 -0.75 -3.96
C GLY A 99 15.55 -0.39 -3.18
N PRO A 100 15.72 -1.00 -1.99
CA PRO A 100 15.07 -2.19 -1.39
C PRO A 100 13.60 -2.02 -1.02
N TYR A 101 13.16 -0.81 -0.77
CA TYR A 101 11.77 -0.46 -0.48
C TYR A 101 11.11 0.08 -1.74
N VAL A 102 9.88 -0.39 -2.03
CA VAL A 102 9.18 -0.02 -3.26
C VAL A 102 7.78 0.56 -3.03
N CYS A 103 7.26 0.55 -1.83
CA CYS A 103 5.89 0.97 -1.51
C CYS A 103 4.83 0.12 -2.23
N ALA A 104 4.31 0.60 -3.35
CA ALA A 104 3.49 -0.10 -4.34
C ALA A 104 2.21 -0.77 -3.80
N GLU A 105 1.71 -0.36 -2.64
CA GLU A 105 0.58 -1.00 -1.96
C GLU A 105 0.77 -2.52 -1.86
N TRP A 106 2.02 -2.90 -1.67
CA TRP A 106 2.49 -4.27 -1.54
C TRP A 106 2.96 -4.51 -0.11
N GLU A 107 2.80 -5.74 0.37
CA GLU A 107 3.17 -6.17 1.72
C GLU A 107 4.49 -5.52 2.18
N MET A 108 4.44 -4.77 3.28
CA MET A 108 5.61 -4.11 3.90
C MET A 108 6.45 -3.26 2.94
N GLY A 109 5.84 -2.74 1.86
CA GLY A 109 6.57 -1.95 0.85
C GLY A 109 7.66 -2.75 0.12
N GLY A 110 7.54 -4.07 0.09
CA GLY A 110 8.50 -4.98 -0.52
C GLY A 110 9.55 -5.53 0.45
N LEU A 111 9.66 -4.99 1.65
CA LEU A 111 10.62 -5.48 2.64
C LEU A 111 10.17 -6.80 3.25
N PRO A 112 11.07 -7.76 3.49
CA PRO A 112 10.70 -9.04 4.11
C PRO A 112 10.26 -8.90 5.57
N TRP A 113 9.19 -9.58 5.95
CA TRP A 113 8.69 -9.61 7.32
C TRP A 113 9.73 -10.12 8.33
N TRP A 114 10.59 -11.06 7.92
CA TRP A 114 11.57 -11.68 8.82
C TRP A 114 12.65 -10.70 9.31
N LEU A 115 12.79 -9.53 8.67
CA LEU A 115 13.60 -8.43 9.21
C LEU A 115 13.11 -8.01 10.60
N LEU A 116 11.81 -8.10 10.86
CA LEU A 116 11.19 -7.71 12.13
C LEU A 116 11.42 -8.71 13.26
N LYS A 117 11.99 -9.87 12.98
CA LYS A 117 12.43 -10.81 14.03
C LYS A 117 13.52 -10.15 14.91
N LYS A 118 14.29 -9.25 14.35
CA LYS A 118 15.19 -8.35 15.07
C LYS A 118 14.39 -7.10 15.44
N LYS A 119 13.81 -7.11 16.63
CA LYS A 119 12.82 -6.09 17.09
C LYS A 119 13.36 -4.66 17.08
N ASP A 120 14.65 -4.46 17.33
CA ASP A 120 15.31 -3.17 17.35
C ASP A 120 15.86 -2.73 15.98
N ILE A 121 15.56 -3.46 14.92
CA ILE A 121 16.00 -3.10 13.57
C ILE A 121 15.51 -1.69 13.19
N LYS A 122 16.37 -0.94 12.53
CA LYS A 122 16.03 0.34 11.93
C LYS A 122 15.94 0.17 10.43
N LEU A 123 14.72 0.18 9.92
CA LEU A 123 14.47 0.02 8.49
C LEU A 123 14.83 1.29 7.74
N ARG A 124 15.36 1.15 6.52
CA ARG A 124 15.70 2.26 5.62
C ARG A 124 16.59 3.32 6.28
N GLU A 125 17.54 2.84 7.05
CA GLU A 125 18.61 3.60 7.70
C GLU A 125 19.88 2.77 7.70
N ARG A 126 21.00 3.34 8.14
CA ARG A 126 22.27 2.63 8.23
C ARG A 126 22.37 1.66 9.43
N ASP A 127 21.35 0.84 9.60
CA ASP A 127 21.38 -0.26 10.56
C ASP A 127 22.28 -1.37 10.01
N PRO A 128 23.27 -1.88 10.76
CA PRO A 128 24.21 -2.88 10.24
C PRO A 128 23.55 -4.15 9.71
N TYR A 129 22.54 -4.68 10.40
CA TYR A 129 21.82 -5.86 9.97
C TYR A 129 20.99 -5.60 8.72
N PHE A 130 20.23 -4.49 8.70
CA PHE A 130 19.44 -4.09 7.53
C PHE A 130 20.35 -3.92 6.31
N MET A 131 21.47 -3.21 6.47
CA MET A 131 22.40 -2.96 5.36
C MET A 131 23.04 -4.25 4.83
N GLU A 132 23.37 -5.20 5.72
CA GLU A 132 23.90 -6.50 5.32
C GLU A 132 22.88 -7.26 4.46
N ARG A 133 21.62 -7.32 4.90
CA ARG A 133 20.56 -8.04 4.16
C ARG A 133 20.24 -7.36 2.83
N VAL A 134 20.20 -6.05 2.79
CA VAL A 134 20.00 -5.26 1.57
C VAL A 134 21.12 -5.53 0.57
N LYS A 135 22.37 -5.54 1.03
CA LYS A 135 23.55 -5.79 0.17
C LYS A 135 23.46 -7.16 -0.49
N ILE A 136 23.06 -8.19 0.26
CA ILE A 136 22.89 -9.54 -0.26
C ILE A 136 21.77 -9.57 -1.33
N PHE A 137 20.63 -8.96 -1.02
CA PHE A 137 19.49 -8.91 -1.94
C PHE A 137 19.86 -8.18 -3.25
N GLU A 138 20.44 -6.98 -3.14
CA GLU A 138 20.77 -6.17 -4.32
C GLU A 138 21.80 -6.88 -5.21
N LYS A 139 22.72 -7.64 -4.62
CA LYS A 139 23.65 -8.46 -5.38
C LYS A 139 22.93 -9.58 -6.13
N LYS A 140 21.99 -10.25 -5.49
CA LYS A 140 21.18 -11.32 -6.12
C LYS A 140 20.36 -10.78 -7.29
N VAL A 141 19.75 -9.61 -7.14
CA VAL A 141 19.02 -8.94 -8.23
C VAL A 141 19.95 -8.62 -9.39
N ALA A 142 21.12 -8.06 -9.10
CA ALA A 142 22.09 -7.71 -10.13
C ALA A 142 22.63 -8.95 -10.87
N GLU A 143 22.81 -10.08 -10.19
CA GLU A 143 23.17 -11.35 -10.85
C GLU A 143 22.14 -11.73 -11.92
N GLN A 144 20.86 -11.45 -11.69
CA GLN A 144 19.79 -11.71 -12.65
C GLN A 144 19.72 -10.67 -13.77
N LEU A 145 19.88 -9.38 -13.47
CA LEU A 145 19.52 -8.28 -14.35
C LEU A 145 20.69 -7.46 -14.91
N ALA A 146 21.83 -7.39 -14.22
CA ALA A 146 22.96 -6.61 -14.72
C ALA A 146 23.44 -7.08 -16.12
N PRO A 147 23.42 -8.38 -16.45
CA PRO A 147 23.73 -8.83 -17.82
C PRO A 147 22.76 -8.31 -18.88
N LEU A 148 21.61 -7.76 -18.48
CA LEU A 148 20.56 -7.26 -19.38
C LEU A 148 20.56 -5.74 -19.49
N THR A 149 21.59 -5.05 -19.02
CA THR A 149 21.76 -3.61 -19.23
C THR A 149 22.02 -3.31 -20.71
N ILE A 150 21.68 -2.09 -21.12
CA ILE A 150 21.84 -1.68 -22.52
C ILE A 150 23.32 -1.76 -22.95
N GLN A 151 24.25 -1.46 -22.04
CA GLN A 151 25.68 -1.54 -22.31
C GLN A 151 26.17 -2.97 -22.62
N ARG A 152 25.40 -3.98 -22.20
CA ARG A 152 25.70 -5.39 -22.46
C ARG A 152 24.75 -6.03 -23.48
N GLY A 153 23.95 -5.21 -24.22
CA GLY A 153 23.04 -5.67 -25.25
C GLY A 153 21.62 -5.99 -24.77
N GLY A 154 21.30 -5.75 -23.50
CA GLY A 154 19.94 -5.88 -22.96
C GLY A 154 19.14 -4.59 -23.12
N PRO A 155 17.90 -4.54 -22.60
CA PRO A 155 17.04 -3.39 -22.75
C PRO A 155 17.07 -2.40 -21.58
N ILE A 156 17.78 -2.70 -20.49
CA ILE A 156 17.74 -1.90 -19.27
C ILE A 156 18.53 -0.60 -19.45
N ILE A 157 17.84 0.53 -19.34
CA ILE A 157 18.42 1.87 -19.55
C ILE A 157 18.61 2.66 -18.27
N MET A 158 17.75 2.48 -17.27
CA MET A 158 17.76 3.23 -16.01
C MET A 158 17.50 2.30 -14.82
N VAL A 159 18.11 2.63 -13.68
CA VAL A 159 17.93 1.91 -12.42
C VAL A 159 17.71 2.92 -11.30
N GLN A 160 16.66 2.73 -10.49
CA GLN A 160 16.30 3.63 -9.41
C GLN A 160 17.03 3.27 -8.11
N VAL A 161 17.47 4.29 -7.41
CA VAL A 161 18.08 4.21 -6.07
C VAL A 161 17.00 4.49 -5.03
N GLU A 162 16.64 3.52 -4.18
CA GLU A 162 15.60 3.65 -3.15
C GLU A 162 14.24 4.02 -3.77
N ASN A 163 13.30 4.52 -2.99
CA ASN A 163 12.01 4.98 -3.49
C ASN A 163 11.41 6.04 -2.57
N GLU A 164 11.25 7.25 -3.07
CA GLU A 164 10.62 8.36 -2.36
C GLU A 164 11.18 8.53 -0.93
N TYR A 165 12.50 8.46 -0.79
CA TYR A 165 13.14 8.41 0.53
C TYR A 165 12.86 9.65 1.37
N GLY A 166 12.63 10.79 0.75
CA GLY A 166 12.29 12.03 1.47
C GLY A 166 10.96 11.96 2.21
N SER A 167 10.09 11.01 1.84
CA SER A 167 8.84 10.74 2.55
C SER A 167 9.03 9.81 3.77
N TYR A 168 10.24 9.35 4.00
CA TYR A 168 10.56 8.46 5.11
C TYR A 168 11.62 9.02 6.05
N GLY A 169 12.74 9.52 5.53
CA GLY A 169 13.85 9.89 6.37
C GLY A 169 14.77 10.94 5.78
N THR A 170 15.85 11.19 6.49
CA THR A 170 16.88 12.20 6.15
C THR A 170 18.29 11.64 6.22
N ASP A 171 18.46 10.32 6.26
CA ASP A 171 19.77 9.68 6.26
C ASP A 171 20.34 9.61 4.85
N LYS A 172 20.82 10.74 4.34
CA LYS A 172 21.44 10.83 3.02
C LYS A 172 22.60 9.85 2.82
N PRO A 173 23.47 9.57 3.82
CA PRO A 173 24.49 8.51 3.71
C PRO A 173 23.92 7.13 3.45
N TYR A 174 22.72 6.81 3.95
CA TYR A 174 22.03 5.55 3.60
C TYR A 174 21.73 5.49 2.10
N VAL A 175 21.16 6.56 1.54
CA VAL A 175 20.87 6.66 0.10
C VAL A 175 22.15 6.51 -0.72
N SER A 176 23.26 7.14 -0.26
CA SER A 176 24.58 7.01 -0.88
C SER A 176 25.07 5.57 -0.87
N ALA A 177 24.84 4.83 0.23
CA ALA A 177 25.22 3.43 0.33
C ALA A 177 24.44 2.55 -0.65
N ILE A 178 23.14 2.80 -0.84
CA ILE A 178 22.34 2.09 -1.84
C ILE A 178 22.87 2.37 -3.24
N ARG A 179 23.15 3.63 -3.59
CA ARG A 179 23.76 4.00 -4.88
C ARG A 179 25.07 3.23 -5.10
N ASP A 180 25.92 3.18 -4.10
CA ASP A 180 27.23 2.53 -4.20
C ASP A 180 27.06 1.02 -4.44
N MET A 181 26.11 0.36 -3.77
CA MET A 181 25.78 -1.04 -4.03
C MET A 181 25.36 -1.27 -5.48
N LEU A 182 24.53 -0.39 -6.03
CA LEU A 182 24.08 -0.51 -7.42
C LEU A 182 25.24 -0.31 -8.39
N LYS A 183 26.10 0.69 -8.17
CA LYS A 183 27.28 0.88 -9.00
C LYS A 183 28.20 -0.34 -8.96
N ASP A 184 28.49 -0.87 -7.78
CA ASP A 184 29.36 -2.03 -7.61
C ASP A 184 28.82 -3.27 -8.34
N ASN A 185 27.53 -3.47 -8.35
CA ASN A 185 26.92 -4.68 -8.88
C ASN A 185 26.51 -4.58 -10.36
N TRP A 186 26.14 -3.38 -10.83
CA TRP A 186 25.57 -3.19 -12.18
C TRP A 186 26.58 -2.65 -13.19
N TYR A 187 27.59 -1.90 -12.75
CA TYR A 187 28.56 -1.24 -13.63
C TYR A 187 29.75 -2.13 -13.97
N GLN A 188 30.23 -2.02 -15.19
CA GLN A 188 31.48 -2.62 -15.66
C GLN A 188 32.33 -1.52 -16.31
N ASN A 189 33.59 -1.40 -15.89
CA ASN A 189 34.53 -0.41 -16.43
C ASN A 189 33.96 1.02 -16.38
N GLY A 190 33.28 1.36 -15.29
CA GLY A 190 32.65 2.66 -15.10
C GLY A 190 31.41 2.91 -15.94
N ARG A 191 30.90 1.91 -16.66
CA ARG A 191 29.72 2.04 -17.53
C ARG A 191 28.58 1.17 -17.04
N GLY A 192 27.40 1.73 -17.03
CA GLY A 192 26.18 1.06 -16.61
C GLY A 192 24.94 1.91 -16.86
N PRO A 193 23.76 1.44 -16.41
CA PRO A 193 22.51 2.17 -16.60
C PRO A 193 22.54 3.52 -15.90
N ALA A 194 21.72 4.46 -16.35
CA ALA A 194 21.56 5.74 -15.67
C ALA A 194 20.88 5.53 -14.32
N LEU A 195 21.53 5.97 -13.24
CA LEU A 195 20.94 5.88 -11.90
C LEU A 195 20.11 7.13 -11.61
N PHE A 196 18.96 6.94 -10.97
CA PHE A 196 18.06 8.04 -10.65
C PHE A 196 17.40 7.86 -9.28
N GLN A 197 16.95 8.99 -8.72
CA GLN A 197 16.12 9.06 -7.53
C GLN A 197 14.77 9.66 -7.91
N CYS A 198 13.68 9.15 -7.33
CA CYS A 198 12.37 9.77 -7.45
C CYS A 198 11.95 10.36 -6.10
N ASP A 199 11.31 11.53 -6.14
CA ASP A 199 10.74 12.15 -4.96
C ASP A 199 9.90 13.38 -5.37
N TRP A 200 9.38 14.10 -4.39
CA TRP A 200 8.88 15.45 -4.56
C TRP A 200 10.05 16.43 -4.60
N ALA A 201 9.88 17.53 -5.32
CA ALA A 201 10.94 18.51 -5.52
C ALA A 201 11.54 19.03 -4.20
N SER A 202 10.71 19.27 -3.20
CA SER A 202 11.14 19.74 -1.88
C SER A 202 12.03 18.76 -1.10
N ASN A 203 12.01 17.48 -1.45
CA ASN A 203 12.79 16.46 -0.76
C ASN A 203 14.20 16.29 -1.33
N PHE A 204 14.46 16.71 -2.56
CA PHE A 204 15.79 16.59 -3.17
C PHE A 204 16.85 17.46 -2.51
N GLU A 205 16.47 18.59 -1.94
CA GLU A 205 17.42 19.47 -1.25
C GLU A 205 18.06 18.81 -0.04
N ARG A 206 17.38 17.84 0.56
CA ARG A 206 17.89 17.10 1.74
C ARG A 206 18.59 15.79 1.38
N ASN A 207 18.01 15.03 0.46
CA ASN A 207 18.41 13.66 0.20
C ASN A 207 18.96 13.43 -1.22
N GLY A 208 18.89 14.42 -2.09
CA GLY A 208 19.33 14.29 -3.47
C GLY A 208 20.85 14.14 -3.59
N LEU A 209 21.28 13.13 -4.35
CA LEU A 209 22.68 12.91 -4.66
C LEU A 209 23.03 13.60 -5.99
N ASP A 210 24.13 14.34 -6.01
CA ASP A 210 24.50 15.21 -7.13
C ASP A 210 24.79 14.45 -8.43
N ASP A 211 25.20 13.20 -8.33
CA ASP A 211 25.56 12.37 -9.48
C ASP A 211 24.38 11.55 -10.02
N LEU A 212 23.19 11.64 -9.43
CA LEU A 212 22.01 10.93 -9.87
C LEU A 212 21.08 11.84 -10.66
N VAL A 213 20.28 11.25 -11.55
CA VAL A 213 19.14 11.93 -12.17
C VAL A 213 18.04 12.08 -11.11
N TRP A 214 17.40 13.23 -11.05
CA TRP A 214 16.27 13.49 -10.14
C TRP A 214 14.97 13.52 -10.94
N THR A 215 14.04 12.64 -10.57
CA THR A 215 12.74 12.54 -11.23
C THR A 215 11.61 12.84 -10.25
N MET A 216 10.51 13.40 -10.78
CA MET A 216 9.37 13.82 -9.98
C MET A 216 8.27 12.77 -10.01
N ASN A 217 7.51 12.63 -8.92
CA ASN A 217 6.29 11.83 -8.86
C ASN A 217 5.11 12.76 -8.59
N PHE A 218 4.07 12.70 -9.41
CA PHE A 218 2.84 13.48 -9.18
C PHE A 218 1.67 12.88 -9.92
N GLY A 219 0.45 13.28 -9.54
CA GLY A 219 -0.79 12.76 -10.11
C GLY A 219 -1.36 13.62 -11.23
N THR A 220 -2.43 13.10 -11.80
CA THR A 220 -3.24 13.81 -12.80
C THR A 220 -3.81 15.10 -12.20
N GLY A 221 -3.91 16.14 -13.02
CA GLY A 221 -4.36 17.46 -12.59
C GLY A 221 -3.28 18.35 -11.99
N ALA A 222 -2.07 17.84 -11.73
CA ALA A 222 -0.97 18.63 -11.21
C ALA A 222 -0.52 19.70 -12.21
N ASN A 223 -0.02 20.83 -11.69
CA ASN A 223 0.62 21.85 -12.49
C ASN A 223 2.05 21.41 -12.82
N ILE A 224 2.28 20.97 -14.05
CA ILE A 224 3.53 20.34 -14.48
C ILE A 224 4.71 21.33 -14.39
N ASP A 225 4.54 22.56 -14.81
CA ASP A 225 5.59 23.57 -14.73
C ASP A 225 6.01 23.81 -13.28
N GLN A 226 5.05 23.85 -12.35
CA GLN A 226 5.32 24.01 -10.93
C GLN A 226 6.08 22.81 -10.36
N GLN A 227 5.74 21.60 -10.75
CA GLN A 227 6.43 20.37 -10.29
C GLN A 227 7.91 20.38 -10.68
N PHE A 228 8.26 20.94 -11.83
CA PHE A 228 9.64 20.98 -12.33
C PHE A 228 10.37 22.31 -12.06
N ARG A 229 9.69 23.31 -11.51
CA ARG A 229 10.29 24.64 -11.29
C ARG A 229 11.54 24.57 -10.42
N ARG A 230 11.43 23.91 -9.27
CA ARG A 230 12.56 23.83 -8.34
C ARG A 230 13.72 23.00 -8.89
N LEU A 231 13.42 21.95 -9.63
CA LEU A 231 14.44 21.19 -10.36
C LEU A 231 15.20 22.07 -11.33
N GLY A 232 14.50 22.88 -12.12
CA GLY A 232 15.11 23.80 -13.08
C GLY A 232 15.97 24.85 -12.41
N GLU A 233 15.61 25.34 -11.23
CA GLU A 233 16.43 26.28 -10.44
C GLU A 233 17.70 25.61 -9.93
N LEU A 234 17.61 24.38 -9.42
CA LEU A 234 18.74 23.66 -8.86
C LEU A 234 19.65 23.06 -9.93
N ARG A 235 19.06 22.61 -11.04
CA ARG A 235 19.73 21.89 -12.12
C ARG A 235 19.19 22.36 -13.47
N PRO A 236 19.63 23.50 -14.00
CA PRO A 236 19.05 24.08 -15.25
C PRO A 236 19.16 23.15 -16.46
N ASP A 237 20.19 22.31 -16.52
CA ASP A 237 20.44 21.42 -17.64
C ASP A 237 19.94 19.98 -17.40
N ALA A 238 19.22 19.72 -16.31
CA ALA A 238 18.71 18.38 -16.01
C ALA A 238 17.61 17.98 -17.00
N PRO A 239 17.57 16.72 -17.45
CA PRO A 239 16.42 16.22 -18.16
C PRO A 239 15.21 16.16 -17.21
N LYS A 240 14.04 16.46 -17.74
CA LYS A 240 12.80 16.41 -16.96
C LYS A 240 12.11 15.07 -17.18
N MET A 241 11.76 14.41 -16.07
CA MET A 241 11.01 13.15 -16.09
C MET A 241 10.08 13.06 -14.90
N CYS A 242 8.83 12.69 -15.16
CA CYS A 242 7.89 12.23 -14.16
C CYS A 242 7.99 10.71 -14.08
N SER A 243 8.60 10.20 -13.04
CA SER A 243 8.87 8.75 -12.90
C SER A 243 7.66 7.98 -12.39
N GLU A 244 6.67 8.64 -11.82
CA GLU A 244 5.34 8.11 -11.54
C GLU A 244 4.31 9.19 -11.80
N PHE A 245 3.58 9.03 -12.88
CA PHE A 245 2.40 9.84 -13.17
C PHE A 245 1.17 8.97 -12.92
N TRP A 246 0.39 9.28 -11.89
CA TRP A 246 -0.65 8.38 -11.40
C TRP A 246 -1.90 8.48 -12.26
N SER A 247 -2.22 7.36 -12.96
CA SER A 247 -3.36 7.27 -13.88
C SER A 247 -4.71 7.11 -13.18
N GLY A 248 -4.67 6.64 -11.96
CA GLY A 248 -5.81 6.36 -11.10
C GLY A 248 -5.37 6.32 -9.65
N TRP A 249 -5.96 5.42 -8.87
CA TRP A 249 -5.58 5.21 -7.49
C TRP A 249 -5.94 3.79 -7.04
N PHE A 250 -5.38 3.37 -5.93
CA PHE A 250 -5.64 2.06 -5.35
C PHE A 250 -6.88 2.08 -4.44
N ASP A 251 -7.50 0.92 -4.28
CA ASP A 251 -8.64 0.73 -3.39
C ASP A 251 -8.21 0.19 -2.03
N LYS A 252 -8.96 0.55 -1.00
CA LYS A 252 -8.81 0.01 0.36
C LYS A 252 -10.11 -0.67 0.80
N TRP A 253 -9.98 -1.66 1.68
CA TRP A 253 -11.15 -2.31 2.28
C TRP A 253 -11.97 -1.31 3.10
N GLY A 254 -13.29 -1.33 2.89
CA GLY A 254 -14.23 -0.48 3.61
C GLY A 254 -14.51 0.88 2.97
N ALA A 255 -13.90 1.19 1.83
CA ALA A 255 -14.11 2.45 1.11
C ALA A 255 -14.53 2.20 -0.33
N ARG A 256 -15.13 3.21 -0.95
CA ARG A 256 -15.56 3.13 -2.35
C ARG A 256 -14.38 2.88 -3.30
N HIS A 257 -14.68 2.22 -4.42
CA HIS A 257 -13.76 2.06 -5.54
C HIS A 257 -13.30 3.42 -6.06
N GLU A 258 -12.00 3.56 -6.25
CA GLU A 258 -11.37 4.77 -6.75
C GLU A 258 -11.44 4.83 -8.27
N THR A 259 -11.83 5.98 -8.78
CA THR A 259 -11.83 6.27 -10.22
C THR A 259 -11.25 7.65 -10.46
N ARG A 260 -10.58 7.82 -11.60
CA ARG A 260 -10.02 9.10 -12.02
C ARG A 260 -10.40 9.36 -13.47
N ASP A 261 -10.62 10.63 -13.82
CA ASP A 261 -11.01 11.02 -15.16
C ASP A 261 -9.85 10.78 -16.16
N ALA A 262 -10.17 10.14 -17.27
CA ALA A 262 -9.24 9.93 -18.37
C ALA A 262 -8.72 11.25 -18.97
N LYS A 263 -9.56 12.28 -18.99
CA LYS A 263 -9.25 13.58 -19.61
C LYS A 263 -8.03 14.23 -18.94
N ASP A 264 -7.97 14.23 -17.62
CA ASP A 264 -6.86 14.84 -16.88
C ASP A 264 -5.54 14.07 -17.08
N MET A 265 -5.63 12.75 -17.15
CA MET A 265 -4.47 11.90 -17.45
C MET A 265 -3.92 12.19 -18.84
N VAL A 266 -4.79 12.18 -19.85
CA VAL A 266 -4.39 12.42 -21.24
C VAL A 266 -3.84 13.83 -21.43
N ALA A 267 -4.48 14.83 -20.84
CA ALA A 267 -4.02 16.22 -20.90
C ALA A 267 -2.64 16.39 -20.26
N GLY A 268 -2.39 15.77 -19.11
CA GLY A 268 -1.10 15.83 -18.45
C GLY A 268 0.02 15.19 -19.25
N LEU A 269 -0.22 14.02 -19.82
CA LEU A 269 0.75 13.34 -20.68
C LEU A 269 1.00 14.10 -21.98
N ASP A 270 -0.04 14.66 -22.58
CA ASP A 270 0.08 15.49 -23.79
C ASP A 270 0.95 16.74 -23.51
N GLU A 271 0.69 17.42 -22.39
CA GLU A 271 1.52 18.57 -21.99
C GLU A 271 2.98 18.18 -21.79
N MET A 272 3.24 17.07 -21.07
CA MET A 272 4.62 16.60 -20.85
C MET A 272 5.33 16.30 -22.18
N LEU A 273 4.69 15.53 -23.05
CA LEU A 273 5.28 15.17 -24.35
C LEU A 273 5.50 16.37 -25.26
N SER A 274 4.57 17.35 -25.26
CA SER A 274 4.73 18.60 -26.02
C SER A 274 5.95 19.40 -25.58
N LYS A 275 6.42 19.21 -24.36
CA LYS A 275 7.58 19.87 -23.77
C LYS A 275 8.82 18.99 -23.74
N GLY A 276 8.79 17.82 -24.34
CA GLY A 276 9.90 16.87 -24.34
C GLY A 276 10.19 16.24 -22.99
N ILE A 277 9.20 16.20 -22.09
CA ILE A 277 9.34 15.64 -20.74
C ILE A 277 9.05 14.13 -20.81
N SER A 278 9.97 13.34 -20.26
CA SER A 278 9.82 11.89 -20.13
C SER A 278 8.86 11.55 -19.01
N PHE A 279 8.20 10.38 -19.11
CA PHE A 279 7.27 9.94 -18.07
C PHE A 279 7.27 8.42 -17.90
N SER A 280 6.78 7.97 -16.77
CA SER A 280 6.29 6.61 -16.54
C SER A 280 4.86 6.67 -16.03
N LEU A 281 3.93 6.04 -16.74
CA LEU A 281 2.52 6.03 -16.38
C LEU A 281 2.27 4.95 -15.31
N TYR A 282 2.07 5.36 -14.09
CA TYR A 282 1.82 4.51 -12.94
C TYR A 282 0.33 4.50 -12.59
N MET A 283 -0.41 3.48 -12.70
CA MET A 283 -0.15 2.22 -13.42
C MET A 283 -0.66 2.35 -14.85
N THR A 284 0.02 1.78 -15.78
CA THR A 284 -0.54 1.53 -17.12
C THR A 284 -1.43 0.29 -17.07
N HIS A 285 -1.01 -0.70 -16.27
CA HIS A 285 -1.77 -1.89 -15.91
C HIS A 285 -1.37 -2.27 -14.48
N GLY A 286 -2.34 -2.27 -13.57
CA GLY A 286 -2.06 -2.58 -12.16
C GLY A 286 -2.00 -4.06 -11.86
N GLY A 287 -2.92 -4.82 -12.42
CA GLY A 287 -3.01 -6.26 -12.17
C GLY A 287 -3.65 -6.61 -10.83
N THR A 288 -3.15 -7.66 -10.20
CA THR A 288 -3.73 -8.26 -8.99
C THR A 288 -2.66 -8.52 -7.94
N SER A 289 -2.89 -8.06 -6.71
CA SER A 289 -2.05 -8.45 -5.57
C SER A 289 -2.48 -9.82 -5.06
N PHE A 290 -2.04 -10.86 -5.76
CA PHE A 290 -2.43 -12.24 -5.46
C PHE A 290 -2.03 -12.67 -4.05
N GLY A 291 -2.74 -13.66 -3.49
CA GLY A 291 -2.41 -14.22 -2.19
C GLY A 291 -2.51 -13.18 -1.06
N HIS A 292 -1.51 -13.14 -0.19
CA HIS A 292 -1.41 -12.22 0.94
C HIS A 292 -0.56 -10.97 0.65
N TRP A 293 -0.31 -10.68 -0.62
CA TRP A 293 0.71 -9.67 -0.97
C TRP A 293 0.23 -8.22 -0.95
N ALA A 294 -1.07 -7.96 -0.92
CA ALA A 294 -1.56 -6.58 -0.75
C ALA A 294 -1.09 -6.01 0.59
N GLY A 295 -0.62 -4.77 0.56
CA GLY A 295 -0.13 -4.07 1.73
C GLY A 295 -1.23 -3.29 2.46
N ALA A 296 -0.82 -2.24 3.17
CA ALA A 296 -1.72 -1.31 3.84
C ALA A 296 -1.11 0.08 3.85
N ASN A 297 -1.93 1.11 3.75
CA ASN A 297 -1.48 2.49 3.84
C ASN A 297 -1.57 3.03 5.26
N SER A 298 -0.86 4.10 5.51
CA SER A 298 -0.78 4.81 6.79
C SER A 298 -0.71 6.33 6.53
N PRO A 299 -0.88 7.19 7.55
CA PRO A 299 -1.18 6.89 8.96
C PRO A 299 -2.57 6.26 9.14
N GLY A 300 -2.80 5.68 10.31
CA GLY A 300 -3.89 4.77 10.53
C GLY A 300 -3.59 3.42 9.90
N PHE A 301 -4.61 2.59 9.73
CA PHE A 301 -4.46 1.31 9.06
C PHE A 301 -5.50 1.18 7.96
N ALA A 302 -5.03 1.27 6.72
CA ALA A 302 -5.89 1.22 5.53
C ALA A 302 -5.41 0.09 4.61
N PRO A 303 -5.84 -1.17 4.87
CA PRO A 303 -5.39 -2.31 4.09
C PRO A 303 -5.95 -2.26 2.68
N ASP A 304 -5.08 -2.55 1.72
CA ASP A 304 -5.39 -2.51 0.30
C ASP A 304 -6.15 -3.76 -0.12
N VAL A 305 -7.07 -3.60 -1.07
CA VAL A 305 -7.81 -4.73 -1.63
C VAL A 305 -6.92 -5.59 -2.52
N THR A 306 -7.39 -6.77 -2.88
CA THR A 306 -6.65 -7.71 -3.73
C THR A 306 -6.48 -7.18 -5.16
N SER A 307 -7.52 -6.58 -5.74
CA SER A 307 -7.41 -5.97 -7.07
C SER A 307 -6.50 -4.74 -7.02
N TYR A 308 -5.56 -4.69 -7.94
CA TYR A 308 -4.78 -3.48 -8.18
C TYR A 308 -5.18 -2.85 -9.51
N ASP A 309 -6.48 -2.88 -9.82
CA ASP A 309 -7.02 -2.33 -11.07
C ASP A 309 -6.55 -0.89 -11.29
N TYR A 310 -6.49 -0.10 -10.21
CA TYR A 310 -5.94 1.25 -10.20
C TYR A 310 -6.72 2.24 -11.08
N ASP A 311 -7.84 1.79 -11.68
CA ASP A 311 -8.53 2.52 -12.74
C ASP A 311 -7.59 2.86 -13.92
N ALA A 312 -6.66 1.96 -14.18
CA ALA A 312 -5.62 2.11 -15.19
C ALA A 312 -6.18 1.96 -16.60
N PRO A 313 -5.46 2.43 -17.63
CA PRO A 313 -5.88 2.25 -19.02
C PRO A 313 -6.11 0.79 -19.43
N ILE A 314 -5.28 -0.12 -18.94
CA ILE A 314 -5.47 -1.57 -19.08
C ILE A 314 -6.06 -2.06 -17.76
N ASN A 315 -7.26 -2.65 -17.80
CA ASN A 315 -7.92 -3.09 -16.57
C ASN A 315 -7.23 -4.31 -15.94
N GLU A 316 -7.67 -4.70 -14.76
CA GLU A 316 -7.04 -5.77 -13.97
C GLU A 316 -6.83 -7.06 -14.78
N TYR A 317 -7.76 -7.40 -15.65
CA TYR A 317 -7.73 -8.63 -16.44
C TYR A 317 -7.23 -8.44 -17.89
N GLY A 318 -6.52 -7.33 -18.14
CA GLY A 318 -5.79 -7.13 -19.37
C GLY A 318 -6.63 -6.77 -20.59
N GLN A 319 -7.79 -6.16 -20.38
CA GLN A 319 -8.62 -5.65 -21.46
C GLN A 319 -8.53 -4.13 -21.56
N THR A 320 -8.88 -3.61 -22.74
CA THR A 320 -8.93 -2.19 -22.99
C THR A 320 -10.10 -1.53 -22.25
N THR A 321 -9.93 -0.24 -21.96
CA THR A 321 -10.94 0.63 -21.37
C THR A 321 -11.11 1.86 -22.27
N PRO A 322 -12.15 2.68 -22.07
CA PRO A 322 -12.22 3.98 -22.75
C PRO A 322 -10.95 4.82 -22.55
N LYS A 323 -10.39 4.80 -21.32
CA LYS A 323 -9.14 5.48 -20.99
C LYS A 323 -7.96 5.01 -21.87
N TYR A 324 -7.91 3.73 -22.19
CA TYR A 324 -6.90 3.16 -23.08
C TYR A 324 -6.96 3.79 -24.48
N PHE A 325 -8.14 3.88 -25.06
CA PHE A 325 -8.30 4.41 -26.41
C PHE A 325 -8.08 5.92 -26.47
N GLU A 326 -8.50 6.67 -25.46
CA GLU A 326 -8.22 8.10 -25.37
C GLU A 326 -6.71 8.36 -25.28
N LEU A 327 -6.02 7.57 -24.46
CA LEU A 327 -4.56 7.64 -24.35
C LEU A 327 -3.89 7.29 -25.68
N ARG A 328 -4.29 6.19 -26.30
CA ARG A 328 -3.74 5.76 -27.59
C ARG A 328 -3.87 6.84 -28.66
N GLN A 329 -5.02 7.48 -28.73
CA GLN A 329 -5.27 8.56 -29.71
C GLN A 329 -4.31 9.74 -29.50
N MET A 330 -4.10 10.16 -28.27
CA MET A 330 -3.16 11.24 -27.95
C MET A 330 -1.72 10.83 -28.28
N MET A 331 -1.31 9.63 -27.91
CA MET A 331 0.04 9.11 -28.13
C MET A 331 0.41 9.01 -29.61
N GLN A 332 -0.56 8.85 -30.50
CA GLN A 332 -0.32 8.83 -31.95
C GLN A 332 0.39 10.09 -32.44
N LYS A 333 0.13 11.24 -31.85
CA LYS A 333 0.78 12.51 -32.20
C LYS A 333 2.29 12.49 -31.98
N TYR A 334 2.76 11.66 -31.06
CA TYR A 334 4.17 11.58 -30.66
C TYR A 334 4.83 10.27 -31.08
N THR A 335 4.17 9.51 -31.96
CA THR A 335 4.66 8.23 -32.46
C THR A 335 4.94 8.34 -33.95
N GLN A 336 6.14 8.01 -34.38
CA GLN A 336 6.48 7.95 -35.81
C GLN A 336 5.93 6.69 -36.40
N GLY A 337 5.28 6.86 -37.57
CA GLY A 337 4.72 5.75 -38.33
C GLY A 337 3.39 5.23 -37.72
N LYS A 338 2.99 4.07 -38.19
CA LYS A 338 1.77 3.43 -37.73
C LYS A 338 1.95 2.76 -36.37
N MET A 339 1.03 3.02 -35.46
CA MET A 339 1.03 2.32 -34.16
C MET A 339 0.70 0.84 -34.33
N PRO A 340 1.28 -0.03 -33.51
CA PRO A 340 0.91 -1.45 -33.52
C PRO A 340 -0.59 -1.63 -33.27
N ASN A 341 -1.15 -2.71 -33.81
CA ASN A 341 -2.54 -3.07 -33.53
C ASN A 341 -2.70 -3.41 -32.06
N VAL A 342 -3.86 -3.07 -31.50
CA VAL A 342 -4.20 -3.45 -30.12
C VAL A 342 -4.35 -4.97 -30.06
N PRO A 343 -3.59 -5.67 -29.20
CA PRO A 343 -3.69 -7.12 -29.12
C PRO A 343 -5.04 -7.56 -28.56
N LYS A 344 -5.45 -8.77 -28.93
CA LYS A 344 -6.62 -9.41 -28.33
C LYS A 344 -6.36 -9.72 -26.86
N ALA A 345 -7.44 -9.86 -26.07
CA ALA A 345 -7.36 -10.35 -24.73
C ALA A 345 -6.67 -11.73 -24.68
N ALA A 346 -5.90 -11.99 -23.64
CA ALA A 346 -5.20 -13.27 -23.47
C ALA A 346 -6.16 -14.45 -23.35
N ALA A 347 -7.34 -14.22 -22.77
CA ALA A 347 -8.40 -15.20 -22.63
C ALA A 347 -9.76 -14.48 -22.65
N PRO A 348 -10.83 -15.18 -23.09
CA PRO A 348 -12.18 -14.63 -22.96
C PRO A 348 -12.58 -14.61 -21.48
N THR A 349 -13.45 -13.69 -21.10
CA THR A 349 -14.11 -13.73 -19.79
C THR A 349 -15.34 -14.63 -19.87
N MET A 350 -15.67 -15.27 -18.75
CA MET A 350 -16.78 -16.21 -18.69
C MET A 350 -17.46 -16.22 -17.33
N ASN A 351 -18.71 -16.65 -17.31
CA ASN A 351 -19.45 -16.96 -16.10
C ASN A 351 -19.18 -18.39 -15.67
N VAL A 352 -19.30 -18.64 -14.36
CA VAL A 352 -19.27 -19.98 -13.79
C VAL A 352 -20.56 -20.17 -12.99
N ALA A 353 -21.29 -21.25 -13.28
CA ALA A 353 -22.53 -21.54 -12.57
C ALA A 353 -22.26 -21.75 -11.07
N LYS A 354 -23.24 -21.36 -10.25
CA LYS A 354 -23.14 -21.51 -8.79
C LYS A 354 -22.82 -22.94 -8.39
N PHE A 355 -21.85 -23.10 -7.50
CA PHE A 355 -21.46 -24.39 -6.92
C PHE A 355 -21.27 -24.24 -5.42
N THR A 356 -21.28 -25.37 -4.71
CA THR A 356 -21.20 -25.42 -3.26
C THR A 356 -19.83 -25.94 -2.82
N LEU A 357 -19.25 -25.30 -1.80
CA LEU A 357 -18.10 -25.83 -1.09
C LEU A 357 -18.60 -26.60 0.12
N ASP A 358 -18.69 -27.92 -0.02
CA ASP A 358 -19.36 -28.81 0.94
C ASP A 358 -18.42 -29.55 1.90
N GLN A 359 -17.10 -29.46 1.68
CA GLN A 359 -16.09 -29.99 2.60
C GLN A 359 -15.68 -28.90 3.58
N TYR A 360 -15.59 -29.25 4.86
CA TYR A 360 -15.30 -28.29 5.93
C TYR A 360 -14.31 -28.87 6.92
N ALA A 361 -13.41 -27.98 7.41
CA ALA A 361 -12.57 -28.23 8.57
C ALA A 361 -12.55 -27.01 9.47
N THR A 362 -12.49 -27.21 10.78
CA THR A 362 -12.47 -26.10 11.75
C THR A 362 -11.20 -25.24 11.59
N ILE A 363 -11.26 -24.00 12.06
CA ILE A 363 -10.11 -23.09 12.00
C ILE A 363 -8.91 -23.68 12.78
N GLY A 364 -9.15 -24.34 13.90
CA GLY A 364 -8.10 -25.01 14.68
C GLY A 364 -7.38 -26.12 13.93
N SER A 365 -8.01 -26.71 12.90
CA SER A 365 -7.38 -27.74 12.07
C SER A 365 -6.16 -27.25 11.31
N GLY A 366 -5.99 -25.93 11.17
CA GLY A 366 -4.83 -25.33 10.51
C GLY A 366 -3.63 -25.08 11.43
N ILE A 367 -3.74 -25.35 12.72
CA ILE A 367 -2.65 -25.12 13.68
C ILE A 367 -1.46 -26.00 13.32
N ASP A 368 -0.26 -25.39 13.25
CA ASP A 368 0.99 -26.11 13.00
C ASP A 368 1.96 -26.06 14.16
N SER A 369 1.84 -25.11 15.07
CA SER A 369 2.77 -24.93 16.19
C SER A 369 2.09 -24.16 17.31
N THR A 370 2.44 -24.50 18.55
CA THR A 370 1.92 -23.87 19.77
C THR A 370 3.08 -23.54 20.70
N ALA A 371 3.02 -22.37 21.34
CA ALA A 371 3.99 -21.93 22.33
C ALA A 371 3.30 -21.28 23.52
N THR A 372 3.95 -21.30 24.67
CA THR A 372 3.49 -20.63 25.89
C THR A 372 4.42 -19.48 26.24
N SER A 373 3.86 -18.45 26.87
CA SER A 373 4.61 -17.28 27.31
C SER A 373 3.86 -16.55 28.40
N VAL A 374 4.56 -15.73 29.19
CA VAL A 374 3.91 -14.89 30.21
C VAL A 374 3.09 -13.79 29.54
N THR A 375 3.67 -13.11 28.56
CA THR A 375 3.02 -12.05 27.78
C THR A 375 2.75 -12.56 26.36
N PRO A 376 1.76 -12.00 25.65
CA PRO A 376 1.47 -12.45 24.31
C PRO A 376 2.68 -12.32 23.38
N LEU A 377 2.85 -13.30 22.50
CA LEU A 377 3.87 -13.29 21.45
C LEU A 377 3.29 -12.73 20.16
N THR A 378 4.10 -11.95 19.44
CA THR A 378 3.75 -11.50 18.08
C THR A 378 3.94 -12.64 17.09
N PHE A 379 3.47 -12.46 15.85
CA PHE A 379 3.76 -13.40 14.77
C PHE A 379 5.27 -13.59 14.61
N GLU A 380 6.02 -12.49 14.61
CA GLU A 380 7.46 -12.48 14.43
C GLU A 380 8.20 -13.23 15.56
N ASP A 381 7.70 -13.12 16.78
CA ASP A 381 8.21 -13.91 17.93
C ASP A 381 8.04 -15.41 17.71
N MET A 382 7.01 -15.81 16.97
CA MET A 382 6.70 -17.20 16.65
C MET A 382 7.34 -17.67 15.34
N ASP A 383 8.27 -16.91 14.78
CA ASP A 383 8.86 -17.16 13.44
C ASP A 383 7.78 -17.36 12.37
N PHE A 384 6.85 -16.42 12.31
CA PHE A 384 5.64 -16.53 11.53
C PHE A 384 5.35 -15.21 10.82
N GLY A 385 5.17 -15.27 9.50
CA GLY A 385 5.03 -14.05 8.70
C GLY A 385 3.60 -13.68 8.39
N TRP A 386 2.80 -14.65 7.95
CA TRP A 386 1.47 -14.41 7.40
C TRP A 386 0.49 -15.47 7.85
N GLY A 387 -0.77 -15.08 8.02
CA GLY A 387 -1.85 -15.96 8.41
C GLY A 387 -2.60 -15.46 9.62
N SER A 388 -2.91 -16.38 10.54
CA SER A 388 -3.66 -16.09 11.76
C SER A 388 -3.01 -16.75 12.95
N MET A 389 -3.33 -16.26 14.16
CA MET A 389 -2.95 -16.92 15.41
C MET A 389 -4.14 -16.98 16.35
N ILE A 390 -4.21 -18.05 17.13
CA ILE A 390 -5.15 -18.19 18.24
C ILE A 390 -4.39 -18.02 19.54
N TYR A 391 -4.87 -17.11 20.39
CA TYR A 391 -4.32 -16.82 21.73
C TYR A 391 -5.31 -17.24 22.79
N ARG A 392 -4.84 -17.86 23.88
CA ARG A 392 -5.67 -18.34 24.97
C ARG A 392 -5.08 -17.98 26.30
N THR A 393 -5.94 -17.54 27.24
CA THR A 393 -5.56 -17.36 28.64
C THR A 393 -6.79 -17.50 29.54
N ALA A 394 -6.56 -17.67 30.84
CA ALA A 394 -7.62 -17.69 31.83
C ALA A 394 -8.00 -16.28 32.28
N LEU A 395 -9.29 -16.07 32.57
CA LEU A 395 -9.84 -14.81 33.01
C LEU A 395 -10.04 -14.79 34.54
N PRO A 396 -9.93 -13.59 35.18
CA PRO A 396 -10.38 -13.40 36.54
C PRO A 396 -11.90 -13.33 36.60
N GLU A 397 -12.46 -13.42 37.81
CA GLU A 397 -13.85 -13.06 38.07
C GLU A 397 -14.03 -11.56 37.88
N ALA A 398 -14.96 -11.16 37.02
CA ALA A 398 -15.27 -9.78 36.73
C ALA A 398 -16.75 -9.59 36.42
N PRO A 399 -17.35 -8.44 36.79
CA PRO A 399 -18.75 -8.17 36.49
C PRO A 399 -18.95 -7.95 35.00
N ALA A 400 -20.20 -8.07 34.54
CA ALA A 400 -20.60 -7.66 33.21
C ALA A 400 -20.30 -6.18 33.00
N GLY A 401 -19.86 -5.83 31.79
CA GLY A 401 -19.45 -4.45 31.47
C GLY A 401 -17.96 -4.20 31.63
N ALA A 402 -17.18 -5.19 32.06
CA ALA A 402 -15.71 -5.10 32.05
C ALA A 402 -15.22 -4.84 30.63
N VAL A 403 -14.18 -4.03 30.51
CA VAL A 403 -13.61 -3.65 29.20
C VAL A 403 -12.32 -4.42 28.95
N LEU A 404 -12.33 -5.22 27.89
CA LEU A 404 -11.14 -5.91 27.40
C LEU A 404 -10.41 -4.98 26.42
N THR A 405 -9.17 -4.65 26.70
CA THR A 405 -8.33 -3.79 25.86
C THR A 405 -7.13 -4.59 25.38
N ILE A 406 -6.90 -4.59 24.08
CA ILE A 406 -5.74 -5.23 23.44
C ILE A 406 -4.87 -4.13 22.84
N ASP A 407 -3.70 -3.92 23.45
CA ASP A 407 -2.69 -3.04 22.87
C ASP A 407 -2.17 -3.68 21.58
N GLY A 408 -2.16 -2.91 20.49
CA GLY A 408 -1.66 -3.42 19.23
C GLY A 408 -2.42 -4.65 18.73
N ALA A 409 -3.71 -4.55 18.54
CA ALA A 409 -4.54 -5.60 17.91
C ALA A 409 -4.34 -5.57 16.39
N HIS A 410 -3.41 -6.38 15.86
CA HIS A 410 -2.98 -6.34 14.47
C HIS A 410 -3.34 -7.64 13.72
N ASP A 411 -4.46 -7.68 12.97
CA ASP A 411 -5.25 -6.51 12.49
C ASP A 411 -6.74 -6.68 12.75
N TYR A 412 -7.29 -7.88 12.49
CA TYR A 412 -8.71 -8.20 12.71
C TYR A 412 -8.80 -9.25 13.80
N VAL A 413 -9.42 -8.87 14.90
CA VAL A 413 -9.42 -9.67 16.13
C VAL A 413 -10.83 -10.08 16.47
N GLN A 414 -11.04 -11.38 16.73
CA GLN A 414 -12.30 -11.92 17.21
C GLN A 414 -12.10 -12.51 18.59
N VAL A 415 -13.02 -12.22 19.50
CA VAL A 415 -12.94 -12.58 20.92
C VAL A 415 -14.02 -13.60 21.26
N TYR A 416 -13.62 -14.68 21.94
CA TYR A 416 -14.50 -15.75 22.39
C TYR A 416 -14.34 -15.93 23.91
N LEU A 417 -15.46 -16.10 24.59
CA LEU A 417 -15.50 -16.47 26.00
C LEU A 417 -16.04 -17.89 26.12
N ASN A 418 -15.22 -18.82 26.63
CA ASN A 418 -15.61 -20.24 26.74
C ASN A 418 -16.23 -20.77 25.44
N LYS A 419 -15.57 -20.56 24.30
CA LYS A 419 -15.97 -20.96 22.95
C LYS A 419 -17.09 -20.12 22.33
N LYS A 420 -17.75 -19.21 23.07
CA LYS A 420 -18.83 -18.37 22.54
C LYS A 420 -18.27 -17.05 22.04
N TYR A 421 -18.67 -16.67 20.83
CA TYR A 421 -18.30 -15.39 20.23
C TYR A 421 -18.83 -14.22 21.06
N VAL A 422 -17.97 -13.26 21.34
CA VAL A 422 -18.31 -12.06 22.12
C VAL A 422 -18.34 -10.83 21.20
N GLY A 423 -17.34 -10.67 20.35
CA GLY A 423 -17.24 -9.50 19.48
C GLY A 423 -15.89 -9.44 18.78
N LYS A 424 -15.69 -8.33 18.09
CA LYS A 424 -14.48 -8.09 17.29
C LYS A 424 -13.80 -6.77 17.68
N ILE A 425 -12.51 -6.71 17.39
CA ILE A 425 -11.70 -5.49 17.48
C ILE A 425 -11.05 -5.32 16.12
N ASP A 426 -11.38 -4.23 15.41
CA ASP A 426 -10.99 -3.99 14.03
C ASP A 426 -10.01 -2.81 13.96
N ARG A 427 -8.76 -3.09 13.57
CA ARG A 427 -7.73 -2.07 13.45
C ARG A 427 -8.05 -1.02 12.39
N VAL A 428 -8.76 -1.39 11.32
CA VAL A 428 -9.20 -0.44 10.28
C VAL A 428 -10.03 0.68 10.88
N LYS A 429 -10.81 0.37 11.91
CA LYS A 429 -11.67 1.33 12.61
C LYS A 429 -11.01 1.89 13.86
N ASN A 430 -9.72 1.63 14.03
CA ASN A 430 -8.95 2.06 15.20
C ASN A 430 -9.55 1.59 16.52
N GLU A 431 -10.24 0.46 16.51
CA GLU A 431 -10.77 -0.17 17.71
C GLU A 431 -9.64 -0.79 18.52
N ARG A 432 -9.74 -0.75 19.85
CA ARG A 432 -8.75 -1.35 20.77
C ARG A 432 -9.40 -2.16 21.88
N SER A 433 -10.69 -2.00 22.07
CA SER A 433 -11.37 -2.58 23.24
C SER A 433 -12.77 -3.05 22.89
N LEU A 434 -13.28 -3.88 23.74
CA LEU A 434 -14.64 -4.36 23.66
C LEU A 434 -15.20 -4.63 25.05
N VAL A 435 -16.53 -4.50 25.21
CA VAL A 435 -17.22 -4.76 26.47
C VAL A 435 -17.48 -6.25 26.60
N MET A 436 -17.09 -6.82 27.76
CA MET A 436 -17.21 -8.25 28.05
C MET A 436 -18.45 -8.55 28.87
N PRO A 437 -19.05 -9.73 28.68
CA PRO A 437 -20.03 -10.26 29.66
C PRO A 437 -19.34 -10.59 30.97
N ALA A 438 -20.13 -10.89 32.01
CA ALA A 438 -19.60 -11.33 33.31
C ALA A 438 -18.74 -12.59 33.14
N THR A 439 -17.64 -12.64 33.87
CA THR A 439 -16.73 -13.79 33.87
C THR A 439 -16.59 -14.39 35.27
N LYS A 440 -16.29 -15.68 35.30
CA LYS A 440 -15.93 -16.43 36.50
C LYS A 440 -14.43 -16.69 36.47
N LYS A 441 -13.81 -16.82 37.65
CA LYS A 441 -12.40 -17.19 37.74
C LYS A 441 -12.14 -18.51 36.99
N GLY A 442 -11.18 -18.47 36.08
CA GLY A 442 -10.80 -19.63 35.28
C GLY A 442 -11.53 -19.76 33.96
N ASP A 443 -12.50 -18.88 33.68
CA ASP A 443 -13.10 -18.81 32.34
C ASP A 443 -12.02 -18.60 31.28
N LYS A 444 -12.20 -19.23 30.13
CA LYS A 444 -11.22 -19.20 29.04
C LYS A 444 -11.50 -18.06 28.06
N LEU A 445 -10.51 -17.20 27.88
CA LEU A 445 -10.51 -16.22 26.81
C LEU A 445 -9.77 -16.80 25.60
N THR A 446 -10.41 -16.79 24.45
CA THR A 446 -9.77 -17.13 23.16
C THR A 446 -9.86 -15.96 22.22
N VAL A 447 -8.71 -15.60 21.65
CA VAL A 447 -8.58 -14.45 20.74
C VAL A 447 -8.02 -14.96 19.43
N LEU A 448 -8.78 -14.82 18.35
CA LEU A 448 -8.36 -15.17 17.00
C LEU A 448 -7.93 -13.88 16.27
N VAL A 449 -6.66 -13.80 15.91
CA VAL A 449 -6.09 -12.65 15.22
C VAL A 449 -5.73 -13.02 13.79
N GLU A 450 -6.37 -12.36 12.83
CA GLU A 450 -5.98 -12.45 11.42
C GLU A 450 -5.12 -11.24 11.07
N ALA A 451 -3.96 -11.49 10.47
CA ALA A 451 -3.12 -10.43 9.92
C ALA A 451 -3.52 -10.10 8.49
N MET A 452 -3.62 -8.83 8.20
CA MET A 452 -3.67 -8.30 6.83
C MET A 452 -2.26 -7.87 6.41
N GLY A 453 -2.12 -7.16 5.29
CA GLY A 453 -0.82 -6.69 4.83
C GLY A 453 -0.14 -5.76 5.83
N ARG A 454 1.19 -5.85 5.91
CA ARG A 454 1.97 -4.89 6.67
C ARG A 454 1.99 -3.56 5.94
N ILE A 455 1.99 -2.49 6.70
CA ILE A 455 1.98 -1.13 6.20
C ILE A 455 3.14 -0.93 5.22
N ASN A 456 2.83 -0.33 4.07
CA ASN A 456 3.77 -0.17 2.95
C ASN A 456 4.29 1.25 2.77
N PHE A 457 3.81 2.22 3.55
CA PHE A 457 4.18 3.62 3.37
C PHE A 457 4.37 4.34 4.71
N GLY A 458 5.33 5.26 4.75
CA GLY A 458 5.58 6.12 5.91
C GLY A 458 6.40 5.42 6.99
N ARG A 459 6.48 6.08 8.16
CA ARG A 459 7.30 5.60 9.29
C ARG A 459 6.74 4.33 9.93
N ALA A 460 5.48 4.02 9.71
CA ALA A 460 4.79 2.88 10.33
C ALA A 460 5.03 1.54 9.62
N ILE A 461 5.95 1.47 8.66
CA ILE A 461 6.26 0.22 7.94
C ILE A 461 6.85 -0.87 8.83
N LYS A 462 7.34 -0.52 10.01
CA LYS A 462 7.75 -1.49 11.03
C LYS A 462 6.50 -2.02 11.74
N ASP A 463 5.74 -2.82 11.03
CA ASP A 463 4.38 -3.25 11.40
C ASP A 463 4.36 -4.70 11.84
N PHE A 464 4.48 -4.92 13.16
CA PHE A 464 4.37 -6.26 13.76
C PHE A 464 2.94 -6.77 13.67
N LYS A 465 2.77 -8.09 13.59
CA LYS A 465 1.46 -8.73 13.53
C LYS A 465 1.15 -9.57 14.77
N GLY A 466 -0.14 -9.78 15.01
CA GLY A 466 -0.64 -10.47 16.18
C GLY A 466 -1.03 -9.50 17.30
N ILE A 467 -0.93 -9.95 18.52
CA ILE A 467 -1.07 -9.08 19.70
C ILE A 467 0.30 -8.44 19.95
N VAL A 468 0.38 -7.13 19.75
CA VAL A 468 1.63 -6.36 19.85
C VAL A 468 1.60 -5.53 21.14
N GLY A 469 1.67 -6.18 22.28
CA GLY A 469 1.60 -5.52 23.57
C GLY A 469 0.81 -6.32 24.58
N ASN A 470 0.26 -5.62 25.57
CA ASN A 470 -0.47 -6.24 26.67
C ASN A 470 -1.97 -6.34 26.38
N VAL A 471 -2.61 -7.27 27.07
CA VAL A 471 -4.07 -7.39 27.11
C VAL A 471 -4.51 -7.13 28.54
N THR A 472 -5.45 -6.20 28.73
CA THR A 472 -5.97 -5.84 30.03
C THR A 472 -7.49 -6.02 30.08
N LEU A 473 -7.98 -6.34 31.27
CA LEU A 473 -9.40 -6.32 31.59
C LEU A 473 -9.59 -5.29 32.70
N SER A 474 -10.51 -4.35 32.53
CA SER A 474 -10.78 -3.32 33.53
C SER A 474 -12.25 -3.31 33.90
N ALA A 475 -12.54 -3.13 35.18
CA ALA A 475 -13.90 -3.08 35.70
C ALA A 475 -13.95 -2.28 36.99
N ALA A 476 -15.15 -1.76 37.33
CA ALA A 476 -15.45 -1.24 38.62
C ALA A 476 -15.88 -2.40 39.56
N VAL A 477 -15.13 -2.63 40.61
CA VAL A 477 -15.40 -3.70 41.62
C VAL A 477 -15.49 -3.04 42.99
N ASP A 478 -16.66 -3.15 43.64
CA ASP A 478 -16.93 -2.56 44.96
C ASP A 478 -16.56 -1.06 45.03
N GLY A 479 -16.84 -0.33 43.95
CA GLY A 479 -16.58 1.11 43.85
C GLY A 479 -15.16 1.50 43.47
N ASP A 480 -14.24 0.54 43.31
CA ASP A 480 -12.88 0.77 42.91
C ASP A 480 -12.64 0.33 41.47
N ASP A 481 -11.84 1.11 40.73
CA ASP A 481 -11.39 0.73 39.41
C ASP A 481 -10.26 -0.32 39.52
N VAL A 482 -10.50 -1.50 38.95
CA VAL A 482 -9.56 -2.60 38.94
C VAL A 482 -9.11 -2.88 37.51
N VAL A 483 -7.80 -3.04 37.32
CA VAL A 483 -7.21 -3.41 36.05
C VAL A 483 -6.39 -4.69 36.24
N TRP A 484 -6.76 -5.73 35.47
CA TRP A 484 -5.98 -6.96 35.40
C TRP A 484 -5.17 -6.96 34.11
N THR A 485 -3.87 -7.16 34.20
CA THR A 485 -3.04 -7.49 33.04
C THR A 485 -3.09 -8.99 32.87
N LEU A 486 -3.65 -9.46 31.75
CA LEU A 486 -3.79 -10.90 31.51
C LEU A 486 -2.42 -11.50 31.16
N LYS A 487 -2.07 -12.61 31.80
CA LYS A 487 -0.77 -13.29 31.66
C LYS A 487 -0.97 -14.77 31.40
N ASP A 488 0.15 -15.47 31.17
CA ASP A 488 0.20 -16.93 30.99
C ASP A 488 -0.61 -17.36 29.77
N TRP A 489 -0.10 -16.94 28.62
CA TRP A 489 -0.71 -17.15 27.31
C TRP A 489 -0.22 -18.45 26.67
N GLU A 490 -1.13 -19.14 26.00
CA GLU A 490 -0.84 -20.17 25.04
C GLU A 490 -1.29 -19.67 23.67
N GLN A 491 -0.41 -19.71 22.67
CA GLN A 491 -0.74 -19.23 21.33
C GLN A 491 -0.31 -20.22 20.25
N SER A 492 -1.11 -20.29 19.18
CA SER A 492 -0.94 -21.25 18.08
C SER A 492 -0.94 -20.53 16.74
N ARG A 493 -0.04 -20.96 15.85
CA ARG A 493 0.04 -20.43 14.49
C ARG A 493 -0.93 -21.16 13.58
N ILE A 494 -1.56 -20.40 12.67
CA ILE A 494 -2.40 -20.92 11.59
C ILE A 494 -1.84 -20.33 10.28
N PRO A 495 -0.90 -21.05 9.63
CA PRO A 495 -0.29 -20.56 8.39
C PRO A 495 -1.30 -20.52 7.25
N ASP A 496 -1.00 -19.69 6.24
CA ASP A 496 -1.92 -19.37 5.14
C ASP A 496 -1.54 -19.98 3.79
N THR A 497 -0.69 -21.00 3.76
CA THR A 497 -0.30 -21.64 2.49
C THR A 497 -1.34 -22.64 2.00
N TYR A 498 -1.34 -22.94 0.69
CA TYR A 498 -2.19 -23.99 0.11
C TYR A 498 -1.96 -25.33 0.77
N ALA A 499 -0.70 -25.72 0.99
CA ALA A 499 -0.36 -26.99 1.63
C ALA A 499 -0.95 -27.08 3.04
N ASP A 500 -0.93 -25.98 3.79
CA ASP A 500 -1.52 -25.93 5.14
C ASP A 500 -3.05 -26.09 5.10
N ALA A 501 -3.70 -25.47 4.13
CA ALA A 501 -5.15 -25.62 3.93
C ALA A 501 -5.53 -27.07 3.58
N VAL A 502 -4.77 -27.71 2.69
CA VAL A 502 -4.99 -29.14 2.35
C VAL A 502 -4.78 -30.02 3.58
N ARG A 503 -3.74 -29.76 4.37
CA ARG A 503 -3.47 -30.46 5.62
C ARG A 503 -4.62 -30.32 6.61
N ALA A 504 -5.16 -29.10 6.77
CA ALA A 504 -6.31 -28.84 7.63
C ALA A 504 -7.53 -29.66 7.19
N LEU A 505 -7.80 -29.69 5.88
CA LEU A 505 -8.94 -30.42 5.30
C LEU A 505 -8.78 -31.93 5.30
N SER A 506 -7.57 -32.45 5.54
CA SER A 506 -7.34 -33.90 5.61
C SER A 506 -7.96 -34.57 6.84
N GLY A 507 -8.31 -33.76 7.85
CA GLY A 507 -8.86 -34.28 9.12
C GLY A 507 -7.83 -34.97 10.00
N LYS A 508 -6.55 -34.99 9.61
CA LYS A 508 -5.49 -35.70 10.34
C LYS A 508 -4.77 -34.84 11.38
N ASN A 509 -4.99 -33.53 11.37
CA ASN A 509 -4.35 -32.63 12.30
C ASN A 509 -5.10 -32.59 13.64
N LYS A 510 -4.50 -33.16 14.67
CA LYS A 510 -5.10 -33.25 16.01
C LYS A 510 -4.80 -32.07 16.91
N MET A 511 -3.88 -31.19 16.53
CA MET A 511 -3.43 -30.07 17.37
C MET A 511 -4.53 -29.08 17.73
N GLY A 512 -5.50 -28.88 16.86
CA GLY A 512 -6.59 -27.92 17.04
C GLY A 512 -7.90 -28.51 17.54
N GLN A 513 -7.96 -29.81 17.85
CA GLN A 513 -9.23 -30.45 18.24
C GLN A 513 -9.79 -29.99 19.58
N GLN A 514 -8.94 -29.46 20.45
CA GLN A 514 -9.32 -28.94 21.78
C GLN A 514 -9.97 -27.56 21.72
N ASP A 515 -9.88 -26.86 20.60
CA ASP A 515 -10.31 -25.48 20.44
C ASP A 515 -11.52 -25.33 19.53
N ARG A 516 -12.52 -26.22 19.69
CA ARG A 516 -13.76 -26.07 18.93
C ARG A 516 -14.53 -24.86 19.42
N LEU A 517 -14.34 -23.75 18.71
CA LEU A 517 -15.12 -22.54 18.92
C LEU A 517 -16.47 -22.67 18.23
N ASN A 518 -17.51 -22.05 18.81
CA ASN A 518 -18.84 -21.99 18.18
C ASN A 518 -18.79 -20.95 17.05
N THR A 519 -18.28 -21.38 15.90
CA THR A 519 -18.09 -20.52 14.75
C THR A 519 -18.14 -21.32 13.46
N LYS A 520 -18.46 -20.65 12.36
CA LYS A 520 -18.35 -21.19 11.01
C LYS A 520 -16.98 -20.91 10.38
N ALA A 521 -16.08 -20.23 11.12
CA ALA A 521 -14.71 -19.99 10.67
C ALA A 521 -14.00 -21.33 10.41
N GLY A 522 -13.27 -21.39 9.31
CA GLY A 522 -12.54 -22.59 8.95
C GLY A 522 -12.22 -22.68 7.47
N TYR A 523 -11.93 -23.91 7.06
CA TYR A 523 -11.54 -24.25 5.71
C TYR A 523 -12.72 -24.89 4.98
N TYR A 524 -12.93 -24.43 3.73
CA TYR A 524 -14.02 -24.94 2.87
C TYR A 524 -13.41 -25.34 1.54
N ARG A 525 -13.84 -26.49 0.99
CA ARG A 525 -13.42 -26.96 -0.32
C ARG A 525 -14.60 -27.41 -1.15
N GLY A 526 -14.57 -27.06 -2.42
CA GLY A 526 -15.53 -27.49 -3.42
C GLY A 526 -14.90 -27.48 -4.80
N TYR A 527 -15.71 -27.86 -5.79
CA TYR A 527 -15.25 -28.05 -7.17
C TYR A 527 -16.28 -27.50 -8.15
N PHE A 528 -15.78 -27.00 -9.26
CA PHE A 528 -16.63 -26.67 -10.40
C PHE A 528 -16.03 -27.25 -11.68
N ASN A 529 -16.89 -27.53 -12.66
CA ASN A 529 -16.49 -28.16 -13.90
C ASN A 529 -16.59 -27.17 -15.06
N LEU A 530 -15.58 -27.18 -15.94
CA LEU A 530 -15.52 -26.33 -17.12
C LEU A 530 -15.43 -27.15 -18.39
N LYS A 531 -16.19 -26.73 -19.41
CA LYS A 531 -16.05 -27.23 -20.78
C LYS A 531 -14.97 -26.45 -21.56
N LYS A 532 -14.81 -25.17 -21.23
CA LYS A 532 -13.80 -24.26 -21.82
C LYS A 532 -13.17 -23.45 -20.71
N THR A 533 -11.90 -23.10 -20.88
CA THR A 533 -11.20 -22.20 -19.95
C THR A 533 -11.34 -20.73 -20.41
N GLY A 534 -11.29 -19.84 -19.46
CA GLY A 534 -11.32 -18.40 -19.66
C GLY A 534 -11.09 -17.71 -18.33
N ASP A 535 -10.95 -16.39 -18.38
CA ASP A 535 -10.85 -15.57 -17.16
C ASP A 535 -12.23 -15.47 -16.50
N THR A 536 -12.29 -15.54 -15.19
CA THR A 536 -13.54 -15.37 -14.46
C THR A 536 -13.30 -14.61 -13.15
N PHE A 537 -14.38 -14.12 -12.58
CA PHE A 537 -14.36 -13.38 -11.32
C PHE A 537 -15.26 -14.13 -10.34
N LEU A 538 -14.63 -14.86 -9.41
CA LEU A 538 -15.37 -15.64 -8.41
C LEU A 538 -15.94 -14.69 -7.35
N ASN A 539 -17.24 -14.80 -7.10
CA ASN A 539 -17.96 -13.94 -6.18
C ASN A 539 -17.96 -14.53 -4.77
N PHE A 540 -17.46 -13.76 -3.81
CA PHE A 540 -17.37 -14.12 -2.39
C PHE A 540 -18.24 -13.23 -1.49
N GLU A 541 -19.24 -12.56 -2.03
CA GLU A 541 -20.12 -11.66 -1.25
C GLU A 541 -20.87 -12.34 -0.11
N LYS A 542 -21.02 -13.67 -0.16
CA LYS A 542 -21.66 -14.47 0.88
C LYS A 542 -20.68 -14.96 1.95
N TRP A 543 -19.39 -14.75 1.75
CA TRP A 543 -18.33 -15.19 2.64
C TRP A 543 -17.95 -14.09 3.62
N GLY A 544 -17.13 -14.42 4.62
CA GLY A 544 -16.77 -13.47 5.67
C GLY A 544 -15.48 -12.70 5.37
N LYS A 545 -14.33 -13.32 5.67
CA LYS A 545 -13.03 -12.68 5.53
C LYS A 545 -11.94 -13.75 5.48
N GLY A 546 -11.06 -13.68 4.50
CA GLY A 546 -9.96 -14.63 4.44
C GLY A 546 -9.26 -14.71 3.10
N LEU A 547 -8.89 -15.92 2.68
CA LEU A 547 -8.07 -16.22 1.50
C LEU A 547 -8.71 -17.29 0.64
N VAL A 548 -8.43 -17.23 -0.67
CA VAL A 548 -8.94 -18.17 -1.66
C VAL A 548 -7.78 -18.79 -2.45
N TYR A 549 -7.89 -20.10 -2.68
CA TYR A 549 -7.00 -20.86 -3.55
C TYR A 549 -7.81 -21.53 -4.66
N VAL A 550 -7.33 -21.44 -5.89
CA VAL A 550 -7.92 -22.13 -7.04
C VAL A 550 -6.84 -22.99 -7.69
N ASN A 551 -7.06 -24.30 -7.75
CA ASN A 551 -6.09 -25.26 -8.28
C ASN A 551 -4.68 -25.07 -7.68
N GLY A 552 -4.61 -24.75 -6.39
CA GLY A 552 -3.36 -24.53 -5.67
C GLY A 552 -2.76 -23.13 -5.83
N HIS A 553 -3.33 -22.27 -6.68
CA HIS A 553 -2.90 -20.89 -6.84
C HIS A 553 -3.55 -19.99 -5.79
N ALA A 554 -2.75 -19.19 -5.09
CA ALA A 554 -3.26 -18.19 -4.17
C ALA A 554 -3.88 -17.05 -4.97
N VAL A 555 -5.21 -16.94 -4.91
CA VAL A 555 -5.96 -15.93 -5.67
C VAL A 555 -5.94 -14.58 -4.98
N GLY A 556 -6.20 -14.57 -3.68
CA GLY A 556 -6.17 -13.33 -2.92
C GLY A 556 -7.04 -13.35 -1.69
N ARG A 557 -7.06 -12.21 -1.01
CA ARG A 557 -7.94 -11.97 0.14
C ARG A 557 -9.31 -11.51 -0.32
N PHE A 558 -10.31 -11.91 0.44
CA PHE A 558 -11.67 -11.38 0.35
C PHE A 558 -12.09 -10.85 1.73
N TRP A 559 -13.03 -9.92 1.72
CA TRP A 559 -13.67 -9.41 2.93
C TRP A 559 -15.06 -8.91 2.56
N ARG A 560 -16.08 -9.40 3.26
CA ARG A 560 -17.49 -9.08 2.96
C ARG A 560 -17.76 -7.59 2.84
N ILE A 561 -17.07 -6.77 3.63
CA ILE A 561 -17.31 -5.32 3.62
C ILE A 561 -17.06 -4.68 2.27
N GLY A 562 -16.26 -5.29 1.43
CA GLY A 562 -15.92 -4.74 0.11
C GLY A 562 -14.99 -3.54 0.18
N PRO A 563 -14.85 -2.80 -0.93
CA PRO A 563 -15.73 -2.72 -2.11
C PRO A 563 -15.54 -3.85 -3.12
N GLN A 564 -14.43 -4.58 -3.06
CA GLN A 564 -14.19 -5.73 -3.93
C GLN A 564 -14.98 -6.93 -3.44
N GLN A 565 -15.88 -7.47 -4.27
CA GLN A 565 -16.67 -8.65 -3.94
C GLN A 565 -16.27 -9.88 -4.74
N THR A 566 -15.66 -9.68 -5.90
CA THR A 566 -15.20 -10.74 -6.77
C THR A 566 -13.67 -10.79 -6.79
N LEU A 567 -13.11 -11.99 -6.96
CA LEU A 567 -11.68 -12.20 -7.13
C LEU A 567 -11.38 -12.67 -8.55
N TYR A 568 -10.42 -11.99 -9.20
CA TYR A 568 -9.96 -12.36 -10.53
C TYR A 568 -9.25 -13.72 -10.49
N VAL A 569 -9.73 -14.65 -11.33
CA VAL A 569 -9.09 -15.96 -11.55
C VAL A 569 -8.66 -16.04 -13.01
N PRO A 570 -7.36 -15.96 -13.30
CA PRO A 570 -6.86 -16.07 -14.66
C PRO A 570 -7.18 -17.43 -15.27
N GLY A 571 -7.59 -17.44 -16.54
CA GLY A 571 -7.94 -18.67 -17.25
C GLY A 571 -6.77 -19.64 -17.37
N CYS A 572 -5.53 -19.14 -17.37
CA CYS A 572 -4.34 -19.99 -17.39
C CYS A 572 -4.14 -20.84 -16.12
N TRP A 573 -4.85 -20.52 -15.04
CA TRP A 573 -4.88 -21.34 -13.80
C TRP A 573 -5.99 -22.37 -13.80
N LEU A 574 -6.90 -22.30 -14.75
CA LEU A 574 -8.05 -23.19 -14.86
C LEU A 574 -7.80 -24.29 -15.88
N LYS A 575 -8.57 -25.36 -15.79
CA LYS A 575 -8.49 -26.48 -16.73
C LYS A 575 -9.88 -26.95 -17.11
N LYS A 576 -9.99 -27.62 -18.24
CA LYS A 576 -11.19 -28.35 -18.63
C LYS A 576 -11.43 -29.45 -17.60
N GLY A 577 -12.68 -29.70 -17.26
CA GLY A 577 -13.05 -30.65 -16.23
C GLY A 577 -13.09 -30.00 -14.84
N ARG A 578 -12.66 -30.72 -13.83
CA ARG A 578 -12.82 -30.35 -12.44
C ARG A 578 -11.75 -29.35 -11.98
N ASN A 579 -12.19 -28.24 -11.39
CA ASN A 579 -11.34 -27.21 -10.78
C ASN A 579 -11.64 -27.14 -9.29
N GLU A 580 -10.59 -27.08 -8.47
CA GLU A 580 -10.68 -27.02 -7.01
C GLU A 580 -10.69 -25.59 -6.51
N VAL A 581 -11.60 -25.30 -5.56
CA VAL A 581 -11.59 -24.04 -4.80
C VAL A 581 -11.47 -24.36 -3.31
N ILE A 582 -10.49 -23.75 -2.65
CA ILE A 582 -10.36 -23.80 -1.20
C ILE A 582 -10.48 -22.37 -0.68
N VAL A 583 -11.28 -22.19 0.37
CA VAL A 583 -11.47 -20.91 1.06
C VAL A 583 -11.08 -21.10 2.51
N LEU A 584 -10.17 -20.27 3.00
CA LEU A 584 -9.96 -20.06 4.43
C LEU A 584 -10.75 -18.84 4.85
N ASP A 585 -11.80 -19.04 5.65
CA ASP A 585 -12.67 -17.95 6.13
C ASP A 585 -12.55 -17.87 7.66
N VAL A 586 -11.99 -16.78 8.15
CA VAL A 586 -11.78 -16.59 9.60
C VAL A 586 -13.00 -16.06 10.33
N VAL A 587 -14.02 -15.63 9.60
CA VAL A 587 -15.31 -15.14 10.15
C VAL A 587 -16.39 -16.19 9.98
N GLY A 588 -16.51 -16.72 8.80
CA GLY A 588 -17.51 -17.71 8.42
C GLY A 588 -18.48 -17.18 7.37
N PRO A 589 -18.90 -18.06 6.44
CA PRO A 589 -19.82 -17.69 5.37
C PRO A 589 -21.27 -17.65 5.85
N LYS A 590 -22.09 -16.84 5.18
CA LYS A 590 -23.56 -16.90 5.28
C LYS A 590 -24.12 -18.06 4.46
N GLU A 591 -23.52 -18.33 3.32
CA GLU A 591 -23.81 -19.45 2.43
C GLU A 591 -22.49 -20.00 1.89
N THR A 592 -22.40 -21.31 1.72
CA THR A 592 -21.17 -21.97 1.23
C THR A 592 -21.13 -22.08 -0.29
N THR A 593 -21.70 -21.12 -0.98
CA THR A 593 -21.80 -21.10 -2.44
C THR A 593 -20.93 -20.02 -3.06
N VAL A 594 -20.42 -20.33 -4.24
CA VAL A 594 -19.62 -19.44 -5.07
C VAL A 594 -20.12 -19.54 -6.50
N TRP A 595 -20.01 -18.45 -7.25
CA TRP A 595 -20.26 -18.43 -8.70
C TRP A 595 -19.23 -17.51 -9.36
N GLY A 596 -19.06 -17.64 -10.65
CA GLY A 596 -18.17 -16.78 -11.42
C GLY A 596 -18.95 -15.84 -12.31
N GLU A 597 -18.47 -14.62 -12.40
CA GLU A 597 -19.01 -13.55 -13.26
C GLU A 597 -18.01 -13.21 -14.36
N ASP A 598 -18.49 -12.75 -15.49
CA ASP A 598 -17.65 -12.34 -16.62
C ASP A 598 -17.11 -10.92 -16.47
N LYS A 599 -17.52 -10.19 -15.45
CA LYS A 599 -17.04 -8.86 -15.08
C LYS A 599 -16.81 -8.79 -13.57
N PRO A 600 -15.84 -8.00 -13.12
CA PRO A 600 -15.60 -7.86 -11.67
C PRO A 600 -16.64 -6.96 -11.01
N GLU A 601 -16.90 -7.20 -9.72
CA GLU A 601 -17.60 -6.27 -8.84
C GLU A 601 -16.58 -5.67 -7.88
N LEU A 602 -16.20 -4.42 -8.15
CA LEU A 602 -15.16 -3.70 -7.40
C LEU A 602 -15.72 -2.56 -6.54
N ASN A 603 -17.03 -2.31 -6.57
CA ASN A 603 -17.64 -1.16 -5.90
C ASN A 603 -18.94 -1.49 -5.18
N LYS A 604 -18.95 -2.59 -4.42
CA LYS A 604 -20.11 -2.96 -3.60
C LYS A 604 -19.69 -3.05 -2.14
N LEU A 605 -20.13 -2.08 -1.35
CA LEU A 605 -19.89 -2.06 0.10
C LEU A 605 -21.02 -2.81 0.82
N GLN A 606 -20.63 -3.62 1.81
CA GLN A 606 -21.52 -4.30 2.75
C GLN A 606 -21.02 -4.00 4.17
N LEU A 607 -20.99 -2.71 4.51
CA LEU A 607 -20.41 -2.24 5.76
C LEU A 607 -21.20 -2.81 6.94
N GLU A 608 -20.45 -3.29 7.92
CA GLU A 608 -21.02 -3.65 9.23
C GLU A 608 -21.29 -2.38 10.03
N GLU A 609 -22.33 -2.40 10.87
CA GLU A 609 -22.49 -1.35 11.87
C GLU A 609 -21.24 -1.33 12.74
N SER A 610 -20.53 -0.23 12.68
CA SER A 610 -19.30 -0.09 13.44
C SER A 610 -19.53 0.78 14.63
N ASN A 611 -18.82 0.48 15.70
CA ASN A 611 -18.50 1.48 16.71
C ASN A 611 -17.92 2.69 15.97
N LYS A 612 -18.49 3.87 16.22
CA LYS A 612 -18.06 5.09 15.57
C LYS A 612 -16.55 5.23 15.64
N HIS A 613 -15.97 5.62 14.54
CA HIS A 613 -14.58 5.99 14.44
C HIS A 613 -14.24 7.02 15.54
N ASN A 614 -13.38 6.66 16.48
CA ASN A 614 -12.97 7.53 17.58
C ASN A 614 -11.87 8.52 17.19
N ASN A 615 -11.64 8.75 15.90
CA ASN A 615 -10.57 9.62 15.42
C ASN A 615 -10.89 11.10 15.60
N ILE A 616 -12.17 11.44 15.73
CA ILE A 616 -12.60 12.83 15.81
C ILE A 616 -12.17 13.47 17.12
N GLY A 617 -12.14 12.69 18.22
CA GLY A 617 -11.76 13.19 19.54
C GLY A 617 -12.79 14.15 20.15
N ASP A 618 -12.45 14.75 21.27
CA ASP A 618 -13.25 15.75 21.95
C ASP A 618 -12.90 17.15 21.45
N LYS A 619 -13.91 17.95 21.14
CA LYS A 619 -13.74 19.33 20.69
C LYS A 619 -13.05 20.15 21.79
N PRO A 620 -11.89 20.76 21.52
CA PRO A 620 -11.26 21.64 22.49
C PRO A 620 -12.00 22.96 22.62
N ASP A 621 -11.97 23.54 23.82
CA ASP A 621 -12.45 24.91 24.05
C ASP A 621 -11.31 25.88 23.76
N LEU A 622 -11.40 26.59 22.62
CA LEU A 622 -10.43 27.58 22.21
C LEU A 622 -10.87 29.04 22.50
N ASN A 623 -12.04 29.23 23.14
CA ASN A 623 -12.61 30.54 23.35
C ASN A 623 -11.75 31.46 24.22
N SER A 624 -10.97 30.90 25.14
CA SER A 624 -10.04 31.65 26.00
C SER A 624 -8.63 31.71 25.46
N SER A 625 -8.35 31.07 24.30
CA SER A 625 -7.02 31.02 23.71
C SER A 625 -6.84 32.14 22.66
N THR A 626 -5.66 32.76 22.67
CA THR A 626 -5.28 33.73 21.66
C THR A 626 -4.63 33.03 20.50
N PRO A 627 -5.09 33.22 19.24
CA PRO A 627 -4.42 32.62 18.09
C PRO A 627 -3.02 33.17 17.91
N VAL A 628 -2.10 32.32 17.50
CA VAL A 628 -0.73 32.70 17.15
C VAL A 628 -0.67 33.30 15.74
N PHE A 629 -1.70 33.06 14.95
CA PHE A 629 -1.94 33.64 13.63
C PHE A 629 -3.44 33.74 13.39
N ALA A 630 -3.86 34.88 12.87
CA ALA A 630 -5.23 35.08 12.36
C ALA A 630 -5.11 35.89 11.07
N GLY A 631 -5.56 35.35 9.96
CA GLY A 631 -5.41 36.02 8.67
C GLY A 631 -5.85 35.15 7.52
N GLN A 632 -5.29 35.42 6.35
CA GLN A 632 -5.67 34.74 5.12
C GLN A 632 -4.48 33.98 4.51
N MET A 633 -4.76 32.79 3.98
CA MET A 633 -3.87 32.10 3.07
C MET A 633 -4.06 32.65 1.66
N LYS A 634 -3.00 32.57 0.85
CA LYS A 634 -3.02 32.99 -0.54
C LYS A 634 -3.66 31.91 -1.42
N ALA A 635 -4.25 32.33 -2.53
CA ALA A 635 -4.67 31.39 -3.58
C ALA A 635 -3.44 30.74 -4.22
N GLY A 636 -3.62 29.53 -4.74
CA GLY A 636 -2.57 28.74 -5.41
C GLY A 636 -2.44 27.37 -4.82
N ASN A 637 -1.62 26.52 -5.45
CA ASN A 637 -1.43 25.11 -5.08
C ASN A 637 -0.03 24.81 -4.50
N GLY A 638 0.79 25.84 -4.23
CA GLY A 638 2.13 25.65 -3.69
C GLY A 638 2.18 25.81 -2.18
N TRP A 639 3.34 25.48 -1.61
CA TRP A 639 3.61 25.71 -0.21
C TRP A 639 3.51 27.18 0.17
N GLN A 640 2.90 27.45 1.31
CA GLN A 640 2.80 28.77 1.91
C GLN A 640 3.32 28.72 3.34
N THR A 641 4.04 29.74 3.76
CA THR A 641 4.52 29.88 5.14
C THR A 641 3.87 31.10 5.78
N VAL A 642 3.26 30.89 6.94
CA VAL A 642 2.79 32.00 7.78
C VAL A 642 3.63 32.03 9.06
N LYS A 643 4.23 33.19 9.31
CA LYS A 643 5.04 33.40 10.51
C LYS A 643 4.15 33.89 11.65
N PHE A 644 4.39 33.37 12.85
CA PHE A 644 3.69 33.81 14.04
C PHE A 644 4.29 35.13 14.54
N ASP A 645 3.45 35.99 15.13
CA ASP A 645 3.91 37.25 15.71
C ASP A 645 4.92 37.02 16.84
N LYS A 646 4.72 35.93 17.59
CA LYS A 646 5.61 35.50 18.68
C LYS A 646 5.79 33.99 18.62
N ALA A 647 6.97 33.50 19.02
CA ALA A 647 7.18 32.11 19.25
C ALA A 647 6.14 31.61 20.27
N ALA A 648 5.55 30.47 20.01
CA ALA A 648 4.54 29.88 20.87
C ALA A 648 4.99 28.49 21.32
N THR A 649 4.73 28.16 22.59
CA THR A 649 5.06 26.86 23.15
C THR A 649 3.76 26.13 23.51
N GLY A 650 3.62 24.91 23.01
CA GLY A 650 2.47 24.05 23.29
C GLY A 650 2.63 22.67 22.71
N ARG A 651 1.72 21.80 23.07
CA ARG A 651 1.67 20.43 22.58
C ARG A 651 0.70 20.26 21.40
N TYR A 652 -0.31 21.13 21.33
CA TYR A 652 -1.38 21.01 20.34
C TYR A 652 -1.34 22.15 19.35
N LEU A 653 -1.49 21.79 18.07
CA LEU A 653 -1.61 22.74 16.96
C LEU A 653 -3.04 22.68 16.44
N ALA A 654 -3.78 23.78 16.50
CA ALA A 654 -5.13 23.85 16.01
C ALA A 654 -5.22 24.80 14.82
N ILE A 655 -5.87 24.34 13.74
CA ILE A 655 -6.13 25.12 12.53
C ILE A 655 -7.63 25.24 12.37
N GLU A 656 -8.16 26.46 12.54
CA GLU A 656 -9.57 26.77 12.35
C GLU A 656 -9.76 27.48 11.02
N VAL A 657 -10.61 26.93 10.16
CA VAL A 657 -10.90 27.46 8.83
C VAL A 657 -12.28 28.08 8.83
N SER A 658 -12.38 29.36 8.55
CA SER A 658 -13.67 30.09 8.49
C SER A 658 -14.12 30.39 7.07
N SER A 659 -13.24 30.31 6.07
CA SER A 659 -13.61 30.42 4.66
C SER A 659 -12.56 29.77 3.77
N ASN A 660 -12.96 29.41 2.56
CA ASN A 660 -12.08 28.79 1.55
C ASN A 660 -12.04 29.65 0.29
N GLN A 661 -10.98 29.48 -0.51
CA GLN A 661 -10.76 30.25 -1.74
C GLN A 661 -11.90 30.11 -2.75
N SER A 662 -12.52 28.93 -2.77
CA SER A 662 -13.67 28.62 -3.66
C SER A 662 -14.98 29.30 -3.23
N GLY A 663 -15.04 29.86 -2.03
CA GLY A 663 -16.30 30.36 -1.42
C GLY A 663 -17.23 29.24 -0.94
N LYS A 664 -16.81 27.97 -1.00
CA LYS A 664 -17.58 26.80 -0.56
C LYS A 664 -17.17 26.37 0.85
N ALA A 665 -18.01 25.58 1.49
CA ALA A 665 -17.79 25.15 2.87
C ALA A 665 -16.74 24.04 3.03
N LEU A 666 -16.44 23.28 1.99
CA LEU A 666 -15.50 22.17 2.04
C LEU A 666 -14.07 22.67 2.20
N SER A 667 -13.34 22.16 3.20
CA SER A 667 -11.94 22.46 3.46
C SER A 667 -11.06 21.21 3.28
N ALA A 668 -9.83 21.41 2.81
CA ALA A 668 -8.84 20.36 2.65
C ALA A 668 -7.44 20.86 2.95
N ILE A 669 -6.59 19.99 3.48
CA ILE A 669 -5.17 20.27 3.73
C ILE A 669 -4.37 19.07 3.25
N ALA A 670 -3.45 19.28 2.28
CA ALA A 670 -2.57 18.21 1.83
C ALA A 670 -1.45 17.96 2.83
N GLU A 671 -0.77 19.00 3.29
CA GLU A 671 0.33 18.87 4.25
C GLU A 671 0.46 20.12 5.13
N VAL A 672 0.93 19.89 6.36
CA VAL A 672 1.38 20.96 7.24
C VAL A 672 2.72 20.59 7.89
N TYR A 673 3.54 21.61 8.10
CA TYR A 673 4.71 21.57 8.97
C TYR A 673 4.66 22.74 9.94
N VAL A 674 5.37 22.62 11.03
CA VAL A 674 5.72 23.77 11.89
C VAL A 674 7.23 23.92 11.95
N GLN A 675 7.69 25.16 12.13
CA GLN A 675 9.10 25.49 12.22
C GLN A 675 9.50 25.80 13.66
N ASP A 676 10.71 25.40 14.04
CA ASP A 676 11.31 25.73 15.33
C ASP A 676 11.85 27.18 15.35
N ALA A 677 12.50 27.54 16.47
CA ALA A 677 13.05 28.87 16.64
C ALA A 677 14.15 29.24 15.63
N GLN A 678 14.78 28.23 15.01
CA GLN A 678 15.80 28.41 13.97
C GLN A 678 15.22 28.35 12.54
N GLY A 679 13.89 28.27 12.41
CA GLY A 679 13.21 28.17 11.12
C GLY A 679 13.28 26.80 10.46
N LYS A 680 13.67 25.77 11.20
CA LYS A 680 13.72 24.40 10.70
C LYS A 680 12.40 23.67 10.96
N ARG A 681 12.02 22.81 10.03
CA ARG A 681 10.85 21.95 10.19
C ARG A 681 11.05 20.98 11.34
N ILE A 682 10.04 20.88 12.21
CA ILE A 682 10.01 19.92 13.32
C ILE A 682 9.59 18.56 12.77
N SER A 683 10.22 17.48 13.30
CA SER A 683 9.82 16.12 12.96
C SER A 683 8.35 15.87 13.30
N ARG A 684 7.65 15.18 12.38
CA ARG A 684 6.22 14.82 12.52
C ARG A 684 6.01 13.38 12.95
N ASP A 685 7.07 12.66 13.31
CA ASP A 685 7.02 11.23 13.61
C ASP A 685 6.07 10.88 14.78
N ALA A 686 5.94 11.79 15.75
CA ALA A 686 5.08 11.59 16.93
C ALA A 686 3.69 12.25 16.78
N TRP A 687 3.38 12.85 15.65
CA TRP A 687 2.12 13.58 15.49
C TRP A 687 0.93 12.64 15.38
N LYS A 688 -0.19 13.07 15.98
CA LYS A 688 -1.47 12.35 15.93
C LYS A 688 -2.60 13.35 15.76
N THR A 689 -3.69 12.93 15.16
CA THR A 689 -4.93 13.74 15.15
C THR A 689 -5.53 13.75 16.55
N LYS A 690 -5.65 14.94 17.14
CA LYS A 690 -6.32 15.13 18.42
C LYS A 690 -7.83 15.32 18.23
N TYR A 691 -8.21 16.05 17.20
CA TYR A 691 -9.60 16.37 16.89
C TYR A 691 -9.74 16.79 15.42
N ALA A 692 -10.85 16.43 14.81
CA ALA A 692 -11.30 16.97 13.53
C ALA A 692 -12.82 17.11 13.59
N ASP A 693 -13.36 18.26 13.22
CA ASP A 693 -14.81 18.45 13.24
C ASP A 693 -15.51 17.63 12.15
N SER A 694 -14.82 17.36 11.07
CA SER A 694 -15.35 16.61 9.93
C SER A 694 -14.20 15.93 9.16
N GLU A 695 -14.46 14.70 8.72
CA GLU A 695 -13.54 13.91 7.89
C GLU A 695 -14.33 13.16 6.83
N ASP A 696 -13.91 13.22 5.58
CA ASP A 696 -14.48 12.38 4.51
C ASP A 696 -13.85 10.98 4.56
N ASP A 697 -14.41 10.12 5.41
CA ASP A 697 -13.95 8.75 5.61
C ASP A 697 -14.06 7.88 4.35
N ASN A 698 -15.10 8.11 3.55
CA ASN A 698 -15.37 7.31 2.35
C ASN A 698 -14.27 7.47 1.30
N GLY A 699 -13.63 8.66 1.26
CA GLY A 699 -12.50 8.92 0.40
C GLY A 699 -11.15 8.69 1.09
N ASN A 700 -11.14 8.27 2.36
CA ASN A 700 -9.92 8.16 3.17
C ASN A 700 -9.20 9.50 3.35
N HIS A 701 -9.97 10.56 3.60
CA HIS A 701 -9.43 11.91 3.78
C HIS A 701 -9.45 12.33 5.24
N THR A 702 -8.91 11.48 6.10
CA THR A 702 -8.85 11.70 7.55
C THR A 702 -7.80 12.75 7.92
N GLY A 703 -7.90 13.29 9.14
CA GLY A 703 -7.06 14.40 9.61
C GLY A 703 -5.56 14.11 9.57
N ASP A 704 -5.18 12.87 9.80
CA ASP A 704 -3.80 12.42 9.76
C ASP A 704 -3.15 12.49 8.36
N LYS A 705 -3.95 12.61 7.30
CA LYS A 705 -3.43 12.82 5.93
C LYS A 705 -2.77 14.19 5.76
N ALA A 706 -3.03 15.14 6.67
CA ALA A 706 -2.37 16.43 6.65
C ALA A 706 -0.90 16.40 7.12
N PHE A 707 -0.43 15.27 7.64
CA PHE A 707 0.95 15.13 8.14
C PHE A 707 1.54 13.73 7.88
N ASP A 708 1.15 13.11 6.77
CA ASP A 708 1.56 11.74 6.41
C ASP A 708 2.79 11.69 5.49
N LEU A 709 3.48 12.81 5.28
CA LEU A 709 4.65 12.94 4.43
C LEU A 709 4.37 12.69 2.94
N GLN A 710 3.10 12.63 2.54
CA GLN A 710 2.69 12.40 1.15
C GLN A 710 1.87 13.59 0.65
N GLU A 711 2.42 14.34 -0.31
CA GLU A 711 1.78 15.56 -0.82
C GLU A 711 0.52 15.29 -1.66
N SER A 712 0.31 14.04 -2.08
CA SER A 712 -0.84 13.63 -2.91
C SER A 712 -2.08 13.25 -2.11
N THR A 713 -1.95 13.00 -0.81
CA THR A 713 -3.07 12.73 0.10
C THR A 713 -3.42 14.00 0.86
N TYR A 714 -4.62 14.02 1.43
CA TYR A 714 -5.09 15.21 2.12
C TYR A 714 -6.19 14.89 3.11
N TRP A 715 -6.25 15.67 4.18
CA TRP A 715 -7.47 15.78 4.99
C TRP A 715 -8.50 16.56 4.23
N GLN A 716 -9.75 16.11 4.23
CA GLN A 716 -10.88 16.84 3.65
C GLN A 716 -12.12 16.64 4.50
N THR A 717 -12.88 17.69 4.67
CA THR A 717 -14.17 17.63 5.36
C THR A 717 -15.23 16.97 4.48
N GLU A 718 -16.28 16.46 5.11
CA GLU A 718 -17.40 15.89 4.37
C GLU A 718 -18.08 16.96 3.52
N ASN A 719 -18.56 16.54 2.35
CA ASN A 719 -19.34 17.42 1.49
C ASN A 719 -20.63 17.83 2.21
N GLY A 720 -20.87 19.14 2.30
CA GLY A 720 -22.04 19.70 2.99
C GLY A 720 -21.84 20.00 4.46
N ALA A 721 -20.71 19.63 5.06
CA ALA A 721 -20.40 20.04 6.44
C ALA A 721 -20.17 21.55 6.51
N ALA A 722 -20.76 22.18 7.52
CA ALA A 722 -20.73 23.65 7.67
C ALA A 722 -19.43 24.16 8.26
N LEU A 723 -18.99 25.33 7.79
CA LEU A 723 -17.91 26.11 8.41
C LEU A 723 -18.36 26.64 9.81
N PRO A 724 -17.41 26.88 10.74
CA PRO A 724 -15.95 26.70 10.59
C PRO A 724 -15.54 25.25 10.73
N HIS A 725 -14.41 24.90 10.11
CA HIS A 725 -13.78 23.60 10.28
C HIS A 725 -12.56 23.70 11.19
N LEU A 726 -12.30 22.66 11.97
CA LEU A 726 -11.22 22.64 12.95
C LEU A 726 -10.47 21.31 12.88
N LEU A 727 -9.17 21.40 12.66
CA LEU A 727 -8.23 20.28 12.77
C LEU A 727 -7.27 20.58 13.91
N VAL A 728 -7.15 19.65 14.87
CA VAL A 728 -6.21 19.75 15.99
C VAL A 728 -5.24 18.58 15.94
N ILE A 729 -3.96 18.91 15.93
CA ILE A 729 -2.87 17.94 15.85
C ILE A 729 -2.15 17.90 17.20
N ASP A 730 -1.97 16.69 17.74
CA ASP A 730 -1.10 16.45 18.90
C ASP A 730 0.33 16.30 18.37
N LEU A 731 1.22 17.21 18.77
CA LEU A 731 2.63 17.21 18.37
C LEU A 731 3.47 16.15 19.12
N GLY A 732 2.83 15.38 20.03
CA GLY A 732 3.49 14.34 20.79
C GLY A 732 4.19 14.82 22.06
N GLN A 733 4.61 16.06 22.09
CA GLN A 733 5.24 16.73 23.24
C GLN A 733 5.12 18.25 23.07
N GLN A 734 5.44 18.99 24.09
CA GLN A 734 5.54 20.44 23.96
C GLN A 734 6.64 20.82 22.99
N GLN A 735 6.33 21.75 22.11
CA GLN A 735 7.26 22.31 21.12
C GLN A 735 7.17 23.83 21.14
N THR A 736 8.29 24.48 20.91
CA THR A 736 8.32 25.93 20.65
C THR A 736 8.35 26.13 19.14
N VAL A 737 7.32 26.79 18.61
CA VAL A 737 7.10 26.92 17.16
C VAL A 737 6.98 28.40 16.77
N THR A 738 7.44 28.74 15.58
CA THR A 738 7.54 30.11 15.08
C THR A 738 6.78 30.36 13.79
N ALA A 739 6.39 29.30 13.08
CA ALA A 739 5.73 29.39 11.78
C ALA A 739 4.97 28.11 11.46
N LEU A 740 3.96 28.25 10.60
CA LEU A 740 3.21 27.15 9.98
C LEU A 740 3.49 27.14 8.49
N GLU A 741 3.82 25.97 7.94
CA GLU A 741 3.84 25.75 6.50
C GLU A 741 2.60 24.94 6.10
N TYR A 742 1.94 25.37 5.04
CA TYR A 742 0.70 24.80 4.56
C TYR A 742 0.79 24.49 3.07
N LEU A 743 0.31 23.30 2.69
CA LEU A 743 0.19 22.87 1.30
C LEU A 743 -1.28 22.55 1.01
N PRO A 744 -1.93 23.24 0.06
CA PRO A 744 -3.25 22.86 -0.44
C PRO A 744 -3.14 21.62 -1.34
N ARG A 745 -4.28 21.09 -1.76
CA ARG A 745 -4.31 19.98 -2.72
C ARG A 745 -3.60 20.39 -4.02
N ALA A 746 -2.85 19.43 -4.57
CA ALA A 746 -1.97 19.68 -5.72
C ALA A 746 -2.70 19.91 -7.05
N GLU A 747 -3.92 19.36 -7.20
CA GLU A 747 -4.68 19.45 -8.44
C GLU A 747 -5.14 20.88 -8.69
N GLN A 748 -5.01 21.35 -9.92
CA GLN A 748 -5.49 22.68 -10.31
C GLN A 748 -7.01 22.77 -10.13
N GLY A 749 -7.47 23.84 -9.49
CA GLY A 749 -8.87 24.07 -9.24
C GLY A 749 -9.50 23.11 -8.22
N ALA A 750 -8.69 22.35 -7.48
CA ALA A 750 -9.19 21.49 -6.43
C ALA A 750 -9.91 22.29 -5.35
N PRO A 751 -11.06 21.78 -4.82
CA PRO A 751 -11.77 22.46 -3.77
C PRO A 751 -11.01 22.40 -2.44
N GLY A 752 -11.34 23.29 -1.51
CA GLY A 752 -10.90 23.19 -0.14
C GLY A 752 -9.66 23.99 0.24
N SER A 753 -9.03 24.71 -0.71
CA SER A 753 -7.92 25.63 -0.36
C SER A 753 -8.41 26.66 0.65
N ILE A 754 -7.67 26.79 1.75
CA ILE A 754 -8.02 27.65 2.88
C ILE A 754 -7.86 29.13 2.51
N LYS A 755 -8.82 29.97 2.97
CA LYS A 755 -8.71 31.41 2.87
C LYS A 755 -8.57 32.03 4.27
N ASP A 756 -9.65 32.30 4.96
CA ASP A 756 -9.60 32.84 6.31
C ASP A 756 -9.37 31.74 7.33
N CYS A 757 -8.38 31.92 8.18
CA CYS A 757 -8.07 30.91 9.19
C CYS A 757 -7.43 31.53 10.44
N LYS A 758 -7.48 30.75 11.53
CA LYS A 758 -6.76 31.03 12.77
C LYS A 758 -5.95 29.81 13.13
N VAL A 759 -4.74 30.05 13.65
CA VAL A 759 -3.86 29.01 14.15
C VAL A 759 -3.65 29.20 15.64
N PHE A 760 -3.77 28.14 16.40
CA PHE A 760 -3.56 28.12 17.85
C PHE A 760 -2.47 27.11 18.19
N VAL A 761 -1.66 27.44 19.17
CA VAL A 761 -0.68 26.52 19.76
C VAL A 761 -0.89 26.57 21.29
N TYR A 762 -1.18 25.41 21.88
CA TYR A 762 -1.51 25.35 23.32
C TYR A 762 -1.10 24.05 23.98
#